data_553cb97baa25f45d63af42f706bca8c0
#
_entry.id   553cb97baa25f45d63af42f706bca8c0
#
_cell.length_a   1.000
_cell.length_b   1.000
_cell.length_c   1.000
_cell.angle_alpha   90.00
_cell.angle_beta   90.00
_cell.angle_gamma   90.00
#
_symmetry.space_group_name_H-M   'P 1'
#
loop_
_entity.id
_entity.type
_entity.pdbx_description
1 polymer ?
#
loop_
_entity_poly.entity_id
_entity_poly.type
_entity_poly.pdbx_seq_one_letter_code
_entity_poly.pdbx_strand_id
1 'polypeptide(L)'
;MTSLSLKEYQERALDTLQTYFRLSQQLGDADTAFYRLTRETFGRGIPYQPVEGLPGLPYVCLRIPTGGGKTLVASHAIGITAHDLLHADHALVLWLAPSNVIRDQTLRALSNPNHPYRQAVESRVGPVTVMSVGEALYVQPATLNSSTTIIVGTIQAFRVDNTEGRKVYESSGALMSHFTDLPADLREGLEMTNGEPKKALANVLSMRRPIVIVDEAHNARTPLSFETLARFHPACILEFTATPATQDHPSNVLHAASAAELKSEAMIKMPIRLKVRPQWKELLSDAIAQRNRLEAAAKLEQRHTGEYLRPIMLLQAQARSQNKETLTVDVVRQTLIDDFKIPDNQIARATGEVDEIGDTDLSQPNCPIRYIITVQALREGWDCPFAYVLCSVAESKSSTAVEQILGRVLRLPKATRKETDSLNLAYAFSTSESFGVVANQLRDSLVQNGFERFEAQTMIQTPPEQPDLPLFASGAETALSEPVTIAMHTSPTLEDLPPETGAKVQYIAATQSLVIRERLDPEEAALLVAMLPVALVEAGVRAVIERITRPQPPQPTASPAERGEVLSIPRLVVRHGTQLDLFEETDFLDHSWDLSQCDTLLTEAEYSGQRLGGTEIEYDVTDQGKLKEQFINELRNTMTLFSTDQGWTPAELVYWLDRAIPHPDVTFRESNAFLTRLTMRLIDERGFNLDQLVMDKYHLRDAVATKIQAHRLEARKLSYNLFLLPGSQTPLEVHPEICFTYPLDAYPYNTLYRGAYPFKKHYYTQIGDLEDRGEEFNCAVFLDSLPQVKVWVRNLERRPNHSFWLQTSTDRFYPDFVCLLHDGRYLVVEYKGEDRWSNEDSREKRIIGEVWEKRSNGKCLFVMPKGPRWDTIREIF
;
A
#
# COMPACT_ATOMS: atom_id res chain seq x y z
N MET A 1 -32.68 -0.96 -24.09
CA MET A 1 -31.61 -0.42 -23.25
C MET A 1 -30.52 -1.47 -23.16
N THR A 2 -29.31 -1.20 -23.65
CA THR A 2 -28.19 -2.13 -23.60
C THR A 2 -27.78 -2.28 -22.14
N SER A 3 -27.85 -3.51 -21.60
CA SER A 3 -27.25 -3.82 -20.30
C SER A 3 -25.78 -3.38 -20.30
N LEU A 4 -25.35 -2.71 -19.27
CA LEU A 4 -23.93 -2.36 -19.09
C LEU A 4 -23.14 -3.68 -19.03
N SER A 5 -22.32 -3.96 -20.06
CA SER A 5 -21.43 -5.13 -20.03
C SER A 5 -20.28 -4.84 -19.07
N LEU A 6 -19.91 -5.82 -18.28
CA LEU A 6 -18.71 -5.75 -17.46
C LEU A 6 -17.47 -5.64 -18.35
N LYS A 7 -16.42 -5.03 -17.81
CA LYS A 7 -15.10 -5.00 -18.41
C LYS A 7 -14.33 -6.27 -17.99
N GLU A 8 -13.33 -6.68 -18.77
CA GLU A 8 -12.60 -7.92 -18.52
C GLU A 8 -11.97 -7.97 -17.11
N TYR A 9 -11.37 -6.86 -16.63
CA TYR A 9 -10.83 -6.84 -15.28
C TYR A 9 -11.91 -6.95 -14.19
N GLN A 10 -13.13 -6.46 -14.45
CA GLN A 10 -14.29 -6.60 -13.56
C GLN A 10 -14.79 -8.05 -13.53
N GLU A 11 -14.87 -8.69 -14.71
CA GLU A 11 -15.21 -10.11 -14.81
C GLU A 11 -14.17 -10.96 -14.08
N ARG A 12 -12.87 -10.73 -14.32
CA ARG A 12 -11.80 -11.44 -13.61
C ARG A 12 -11.88 -11.26 -12.09
N ALA A 13 -12.19 -10.06 -11.60
CA ALA A 13 -12.35 -9.80 -10.16
C ALA A 13 -13.53 -10.64 -9.59
N LEU A 14 -14.64 -10.71 -10.30
CA LEU A 14 -15.81 -11.50 -9.89
C LEU A 14 -15.55 -13.00 -10.00
N ASP A 15 -14.87 -13.47 -11.04
CA ASP A 15 -14.49 -14.88 -11.21
C ASP A 15 -13.52 -15.33 -10.10
N THR A 16 -12.59 -14.45 -9.72
CA THR A 16 -11.69 -14.71 -8.60
C THR A 16 -12.45 -14.83 -7.28
N LEU A 17 -13.43 -13.94 -7.05
CA LEU A 17 -14.29 -13.99 -5.87
C LEU A 17 -15.12 -15.29 -5.85
N GLN A 18 -15.70 -15.67 -6.98
CA GLN A 18 -16.47 -16.89 -7.11
C GLN A 18 -15.62 -18.14 -6.83
N THR A 19 -14.43 -18.17 -7.41
CA THR A 19 -13.45 -19.26 -7.20
C THR A 19 -13.05 -19.35 -5.73
N TYR A 20 -12.85 -18.22 -5.08
CA TYR A 20 -12.53 -18.17 -3.65
C TYR A 20 -13.62 -18.80 -2.79
N PHE A 21 -14.90 -18.44 -3.03
CA PHE A 21 -16.00 -19.00 -2.24
C PHE A 21 -16.16 -20.51 -2.43
N ARG A 22 -16.07 -20.98 -3.67
CA ARG A 22 -16.13 -22.41 -3.97
C ARG A 22 -14.97 -23.18 -3.34
N LEU A 23 -13.77 -22.63 -3.41
CA LEU A 23 -12.59 -23.24 -2.82
C LEU A 23 -12.66 -23.22 -1.28
N SER A 24 -13.12 -22.13 -0.69
CA SER A 24 -13.32 -22.00 0.76
C SER A 24 -14.30 -23.06 1.28
N GLN A 25 -15.37 -23.33 0.56
CA GLN A 25 -16.33 -24.39 0.91
C GLN A 25 -15.74 -25.78 0.72
N GLN A 26 -15.04 -26.03 -0.38
CA GLN A 26 -14.41 -27.33 -0.65
C GLN A 26 -13.37 -27.69 0.41
N LEU A 27 -12.62 -26.72 0.88
CA LEU A 27 -11.57 -26.91 1.89
C LEU A 27 -12.14 -26.81 3.32
N GLY A 28 -13.34 -26.25 3.49
CA GLY A 28 -13.91 -25.95 4.81
C GLY A 28 -13.16 -24.86 5.59
N ASP A 29 -12.29 -24.11 4.90
CA ASP A 29 -11.40 -23.12 5.51
C ASP A 29 -11.15 -21.94 4.56
N ALA A 30 -11.54 -20.75 5.01
CA ALA A 30 -11.42 -19.50 4.24
C ALA A 30 -9.96 -19.05 4.09
N ASP A 31 -9.15 -19.31 5.08
CA ASP A 31 -7.74 -18.95 5.19
C ASP A 31 -6.91 -19.72 4.15
N THR A 32 -6.98 -21.04 4.16
CA THR A 32 -6.29 -21.91 3.20
C THR A 32 -6.74 -21.62 1.77
N ALA A 33 -8.03 -21.36 1.55
CA ALA A 33 -8.55 -20.99 0.22
C ALA A 33 -7.96 -19.67 -0.27
N PHE A 34 -7.89 -18.68 0.59
CA PHE A 34 -7.30 -17.38 0.29
C PHE A 34 -5.80 -17.49 -0.04
N TYR A 35 -5.04 -18.20 0.82
CA TYR A 35 -3.61 -18.41 0.60
C TYR A 35 -3.33 -19.09 -0.73
N ARG A 36 -4.06 -20.16 -1.04
CA ARG A 36 -3.89 -20.91 -2.28
C ARG A 36 -4.20 -20.07 -3.51
N LEU A 37 -5.34 -19.36 -3.50
CA LEU A 37 -5.75 -18.56 -4.65
C LEU A 37 -4.85 -17.34 -4.87
N THR A 38 -4.41 -16.69 -3.80
CA THR A 38 -3.45 -15.57 -3.90
C THR A 38 -2.08 -16.05 -4.41
N ARG A 39 -1.67 -17.27 -4.08
CA ARG A 39 -0.46 -17.88 -4.67
C ARG A 39 -0.58 -18.07 -6.17
N GLU A 40 -1.73 -18.51 -6.65
CA GLU A 40 -1.99 -18.64 -8.09
C GLU A 40 -2.03 -17.26 -8.78
N THR A 41 -2.69 -16.29 -8.17
CA THR A 41 -2.90 -14.95 -8.75
C THR A 41 -1.64 -14.08 -8.73
N PHE A 42 -0.90 -14.06 -7.61
CA PHE A 42 0.24 -13.16 -7.40
C PHE A 42 1.61 -13.87 -7.45
N GLY A 43 1.62 -15.17 -7.78
CA GLY A 43 2.83 -15.99 -7.79
C GLY A 43 3.33 -16.42 -6.42
N ARG A 44 2.68 -15.97 -5.33
CA ARG A 44 2.93 -16.37 -3.94
C ARG A 44 1.69 -16.19 -3.07
N GLY A 45 1.56 -17.04 -2.04
CA GLY A 45 0.44 -16.96 -1.12
C GLY A 45 0.54 -15.74 -0.21
N ILE A 46 -0.58 -15.06 0.02
CA ILE A 46 -0.72 -13.97 0.99
C ILE A 46 -1.31 -14.56 2.27
N PRO A 47 -0.70 -14.28 3.45
CA PRO A 47 -1.27 -14.69 4.72
C PRO A 47 -2.65 -14.04 4.92
N TYR A 48 -3.58 -14.84 5.34
CA TYR A 48 -4.92 -14.37 5.68
C TYR A 48 -4.92 -13.63 7.02
N GLN A 49 -5.61 -12.51 7.07
CA GLN A 49 -5.82 -11.74 8.30
C GLN A 49 -7.24 -12.00 8.82
N PRO A 50 -7.44 -12.84 9.83
CA PRO A 50 -8.76 -13.12 10.36
C PRO A 50 -9.35 -11.89 11.05
N VAL A 51 -10.67 -11.77 11.05
CA VAL A 51 -11.38 -10.77 11.85
C VAL A 51 -11.41 -11.25 13.30
N GLU A 52 -10.96 -10.40 14.22
CA GLU A 52 -10.97 -10.72 15.65
C GLU A 52 -12.38 -11.08 16.14
N GLY A 53 -12.50 -12.18 16.89
CA GLY A 53 -13.78 -12.70 17.36
C GLY A 53 -14.60 -13.48 16.33
N LEU A 54 -14.17 -13.58 15.06
CA LEU A 54 -14.88 -14.32 14.01
C LEU A 54 -13.91 -15.24 13.22
N PRO A 55 -13.36 -16.28 13.85
CA PRO A 55 -12.47 -17.22 13.17
C PRO A 55 -13.17 -17.90 12.00
N GLY A 56 -12.46 -18.05 10.87
CA GLY A 56 -12.99 -18.71 9.67
C GLY A 56 -14.01 -17.88 8.85
N LEU A 57 -14.26 -16.62 9.22
CA LEU A 57 -15.12 -15.73 8.43
C LEU A 57 -14.44 -15.39 7.09
N PRO A 58 -15.09 -15.60 5.94
CA PRO A 58 -14.61 -15.09 4.67
C PRO A 58 -14.57 -13.55 4.68
N TYR A 59 -13.35 -12.98 4.71
CA TYR A 59 -13.11 -11.55 4.62
C TYR A 59 -12.11 -11.28 3.51
N VAL A 60 -12.53 -10.64 2.43
CA VAL A 60 -11.68 -10.38 1.27
C VAL A 60 -11.86 -8.97 0.73
N CYS A 61 -10.79 -8.47 0.14
CA CYS A 61 -10.71 -7.16 -0.50
C CYS A 61 -10.53 -7.31 -2.02
N LEU A 62 -11.37 -6.63 -2.78
CA LEU A 62 -11.19 -6.42 -4.21
C LEU A 62 -10.66 -5.00 -4.43
N ARG A 63 -9.38 -4.89 -4.76
CA ARG A 63 -8.75 -3.61 -5.04
C ARG A 63 -9.05 -3.19 -6.47
N ILE A 64 -9.76 -2.08 -6.62
CA ILE A 64 -10.09 -1.47 -7.91
C ILE A 64 -9.80 0.03 -7.81
N PRO A 65 -8.95 0.62 -8.67
CA PRO A 65 -8.67 2.05 -8.66
C PRO A 65 -9.92 2.92 -8.80
N THR A 66 -9.83 4.18 -8.40
CA THR A 66 -10.91 5.16 -8.57
C THR A 66 -11.30 5.27 -10.05
N GLY A 67 -12.60 5.27 -10.33
CA GLY A 67 -13.11 5.24 -11.71
C GLY A 67 -13.32 3.85 -12.29
N GLY A 68 -12.84 2.78 -11.64
CA GLY A 68 -12.93 1.40 -12.12
C GLY A 68 -14.28 0.69 -11.90
N GLY A 69 -15.33 1.38 -11.42
CA GLY A 69 -16.67 0.81 -11.28
C GLY A 69 -16.86 -0.12 -10.07
N LYS A 70 -16.16 0.15 -8.94
CA LYS A 70 -16.28 -0.60 -7.67
C LYS A 70 -17.71 -0.94 -7.28
N THR A 71 -18.60 0.04 -7.30
CA THR A 71 -20.02 -0.12 -6.92
C THR A 71 -20.77 -1.09 -7.83
N LEU A 72 -20.45 -1.13 -9.13
CA LEU A 72 -21.02 -2.09 -10.07
C LEU A 72 -20.53 -3.51 -9.77
N VAL A 73 -19.23 -3.68 -9.54
CA VAL A 73 -18.64 -4.98 -9.16
C VAL A 73 -19.22 -5.46 -7.84
N ALA A 74 -19.35 -4.57 -6.84
CA ALA A 74 -19.98 -4.87 -5.56
C ALA A 74 -21.44 -5.33 -5.72
N SER A 75 -22.20 -4.71 -6.65
CA SER A 75 -23.56 -5.11 -6.94
C SER A 75 -23.65 -6.54 -7.52
N HIS A 76 -22.74 -6.88 -8.45
CA HIS A 76 -22.66 -8.25 -8.98
C HIS A 76 -22.18 -9.27 -7.94
N ALA A 77 -21.28 -8.86 -7.00
CA ALA A 77 -20.77 -9.71 -5.96
C ALA A 77 -21.85 -10.23 -5.01
N ILE A 78 -22.94 -9.48 -4.80
CA ILE A 78 -24.09 -9.92 -3.98
C ILE A 78 -24.63 -11.26 -4.50
N GLY A 79 -24.88 -11.37 -5.81
CA GLY A 79 -25.42 -12.60 -6.38
C GLY A 79 -24.46 -13.77 -6.31
N ILE A 80 -23.16 -13.53 -6.56
CA ILE A 80 -22.11 -14.55 -6.41
C ILE A 80 -22.08 -15.06 -4.97
N THR A 81 -22.09 -14.14 -4.00
CA THR A 81 -22.05 -14.51 -2.58
C THR A 81 -23.30 -15.28 -2.15
N ALA A 82 -24.48 -14.85 -2.59
CA ALA A 82 -25.74 -15.56 -2.26
C ALA A 82 -25.73 -16.99 -2.80
N HIS A 83 -25.30 -17.21 -4.03
CA HIS A 83 -25.32 -18.53 -4.65
C HIS A 83 -24.14 -19.42 -4.25
N ASP A 84 -22.90 -18.89 -4.35
CA ASP A 84 -21.71 -19.73 -4.19
C ASP A 84 -21.19 -19.83 -2.74
N LEU A 85 -21.60 -18.94 -1.83
CA LEU A 85 -21.25 -19.01 -0.41
C LEU A 85 -22.44 -19.42 0.47
N LEU A 86 -23.61 -18.79 0.27
CA LEU A 86 -24.76 -19.01 1.16
C LEU A 86 -25.70 -20.13 0.66
N HIS A 87 -25.60 -20.53 -0.61
CA HIS A 87 -26.54 -21.47 -1.28
C HIS A 87 -28.00 -21.06 -1.09
N ALA A 88 -28.25 -19.74 -1.15
CA ALA A 88 -29.56 -19.17 -0.88
C ALA A 88 -30.06 -18.35 -2.08
N ASP A 89 -31.37 -18.42 -2.31
CA ASP A 89 -32.04 -17.61 -3.33
C ASP A 89 -32.17 -16.15 -2.90
N HIS A 90 -32.19 -15.89 -1.60
CA HIS A 90 -32.29 -14.54 -1.02
C HIS A 90 -31.23 -14.34 0.07
N ALA A 91 -30.69 -13.13 0.14
CA ALA A 91 -29.69 -12.78 1.14
C ALA A 91 -30.02 -11.44 1.82
N LEU A 92 -29.58 -11.29 3.05
CA LEU A 92 -29.51 -9.99 3.71
C LEU A 92 -28.14 -9.37 3.46
N VAL A 93 -28.14 -8.15 2.95
CA VAL A 93 -26.94 -7.40 2.63
C VAL A 93 -26.89 -6.15 3.49
N LEU A 94 -25.77 -5.91 4.15
CA LEU A 94 -25.45 -4.67 4.82
C LEU A 94 -24.40 -3.92 4.00
N TRP A 95 -24.83 -2.88 3.29
CA TRP A 95 -23.96 -2.05 2.46
C TRP A 95 -23.51 -0.82 3.24
N LEU A 96 -22.21 -0.73 3.54
CA LEU A 96 -21.61 0.33 4.32
C LEU A 96 -20.86 1.31 3.40
N ALA A 97 -21.42 2.51 3.30
CA ALA A 97 -20.83 3.61 2.56
C ALA A 97 -19.93 4.47 3.48
N PRO A 98 -18.89 5.14 2.93
CA PRO A 98 -17.96 5.95 3.73
C PRO A 98 -18.58 7.22 4.30
N SER A 99 -19.59 7.78 3.62
CA SER A 99 -20.23 9.04 4.01
C SER A 99 -21.73 9.01 3.76
N ASN A 100 -22.47 9.95 4.39
CA ASN A 100 -23.91 10.09 4.20
C ASN A 100 -24.29 10.38 2.75
N VAL A 101 -23.47 11.12 2.02
CA VAL A 101 -23.75 11.51 0.63
C VAL A 101 -23.65 10.27 -0.27
N ILE A 102 -22.59 9.46 -0.12
CA ILE A 102 -22.44 8.23 -0.89
C ILE A 102 -23.53 7.21 -0.52
N ARG A 103 -23.87 7.13 0.79
CA ARG A 103 -25.02 6.31 1.24
C ARG A 103 -26.30 6.70 0.50
N ASP A 104 -26.63 7.99 0.45
CA ASP A 104 -27.89 8.45 -0.17
C ASP A 104 -27.88 8.22 -1.69
N GLN A 105 -26.74 8.36 -2.34
CA GLN A 105 -26.59 8.03 -3.78
C GLN A 105 -26.70 6.54 -4.04
N THR A 106 -26.04 5.71 -3.25
CA THR A 106 -26.14 4.25 -3.35
C THR A 106 -27.56 3.79 -3.09
N LEU A 107 -28.22 4.35 -2.09
CA LEU A 107 -29.61 4.07 -1.78
C LEU A 107 -30.53 4.42 -2.97
N ARG A 108 -30.40 5.63 -3.54
CA ARG A 108 -31.17 6.04 -4.73
C ARG A 108 -30.90 5.15 -5.94
N ALA A 109 -29.62 4.86 -6.21
CA ALA A 109 -29.21 4.05 -7.35
C ALA A 109 -29.78 2.61 -7.25
N LEU A 110 -29.65 1.97 -6.09
CA LEU A 110 -30.19 0.64 -5.86
C LEU A 110 -31.71 0.61 -5.74
N SER A 111 -32.36 1.68 -5.34
CA SER A 111 -33.84 1.81 -5.29
C SER A 111 -34.46 2.00 -6.67
N ASN A 112 -33.69 2.48 -7.66
CA ASN A 112 -34.19 2.71 -9.00
C ASN A 112 -34.09 1.42 -9.86
N PRO A 113 -35.23 0.81 -10.29
CA PRO A 113 -35.23 -0.45 -11.08
C PRO A 113 -34.51 -0.34 -12.42
N ASN A 114 -34.39 0.87 -12.96
CA ASN A 114 -33.72 1.09 -14.26
C ASN A 114 -32.22 1.38 -14.09
N HIS A 115 -31.72 1.46 -12.86
CA HIS A 115 -30.30 1.75 -12.63
C HIS A 115 -29.44 0.48 -12.81
N PRO A 116 -28.27 0.56 -13.47
CA PRO A 116 -27.42 -0.60 -13.73
C PRO A 116 -27.03 -1.39 -12.47
N TYR A 117 -26.83 -0.72 -11.32
CA TYR A 117 -26.49 -1.39 -10.05
C TYR A 117 -27.64 -2.26 -9.57
N ARG A 118 -28.86 -1.76 -9.64
CA ARG A 118 -30.06 -2.53 -9.31
C ARG A 118 -30.21 -3.74 -10.23
N GLN A 119 -30.10 -3.53 -11.53
CA GLN A 119 -30.19 -4.59 -12.54
C GLN A 119 -29.11 -5.65 -12.37
N ALA A 120 -27.89 -5.24 -11.99
CA ALA A 120 -26.79 -6.16 -11.69
C ALA A 120 -27.12 -7.12 -10.53
N VAL A 121 -27.76 -6.63 -9.47
CA VAL A 121 -28.23 -7.47 -8.36
C VAL A 121 -29.39 -8.37 -8.82
N GLU A 122 -30.45 -7.78 -9.36
CA GLU A 122 -31.68 -8.51 -9.76
C GLU A 122 -31.44 -9.59 -10.81
N SER A 123 -30.45 -9.40 -11.69
CA SER A 123 -30.10 -10.41 -12.70
C SER A 123 -29.65 -11.75 -12.12
N ARG A 124 -29.23 -11.77 -10.86
CA ARG A 124 -28.70 -12.96 -10.20
C ARG A 124 -29.57 -13.49 -9.06
N VAL A 125 -30.20 -12.59 -8.28
CA VAL A 125 -30.95 -12.98 -7.08
C VAL A 125 -32.45 -12.69 -7.16
N GLY A 126 -32.96 -12.27 -8.34
CA GLY A 126 -34.38 -11.95 -8.51
C GLY A 126 -34.81 -10.69 -7.74
N PRO A 127 -35.98 -10.68 -7.09
CA PRO A 127 -36.51 -9.47 -6.46
C PRO A 127 -35.61 -8.95 -5.33
N VAL A 128 -35.42 -7.62 -5.32
CA VAL A 128 -34.58 -6.94 -4.31
C VAL A 128 -35.40 -5.88 -3.59
N THR A 129 -35.27 -5.83 -2.28
CA THR A 129 -35.77 -4.75 -1.42
C THR A 129 -34.62 -3.92 -0.94
N VAL A 130 -34.68 -2.61 -1.12
CA VAL A 130 -33.61 -1.68 -0.70
C VAL A 130 -34.17 -0.73 0.34
N MET A 131 -33.47 -0.55 1.43
CA MET A 131 -33.90 0.29 2.52
C MET A 131 -32.73 1.01 3.22
N SER A 132 -33.02 2.13 3.82
CA SER A 132 -32.11 2.81 4.75
C SER A 132 -32.09 2.10 6.10
N VAL A 133 -31.09 2.41 6.93
CA VAL A 133 -31.03 1.93 8.33
C VAL A 133 -32.29 2.33 9.12
N GLY A 134 -32.84 3.54 8.87
CA GLY A 134 -34.05 4.01 9.51
C GLY A 134 -35.29 3.18 9.17
N GLU A 135 -35.45 2.79 7.93
CA GLU A 135 -36.52 1.90 7.45
C GLU A 135 -36.33 0.47 7.98
N ALA A 136 -35.08 0.00 8.06
CA ALA A 136 -34.75 -1.33 8.58
C ALA A 136 -35.13 -1.54 10.04
N LEU A 137 -35.32 -0.45 10.83
CA LEU A 137 -35.85 -0.53 12.21
C LEU A 137 -37.30 -1.06 12.28
N TYR A 138 -37.99 -1.15 11.14
CA TYR A 138 -39.36 -1.63 11.02
C TYR A 138 -39.49 -2.83 10.06
N VAL A 139 -38.36 -3.40 9.64
CA VAL A 139 -38.35 -4.53 8.68
C VAL A 139 -39.14 -5.72 9.23
N GLN A 140 -39.92 -6.37 8.37
CA GLN A 140 -40.69 -7.55 8.73
C GLN A 140 -39.99 -8.84 8.30
N PRO A 141 -40.19 -9.97 9.01
CA PRO A 141 -39.62 -11.28 8.62
C PRO A 141 -40.01 -11.68 7.18
N ALA A 142 -41.24 -11.38 6.75
CA ALA A 142 -41.72 -11.68 5.42
C ALA A 142 -40.85 -11.04 4.32
N THR A 143 -40.44 -9.80 4.51
CA THR A 143 -39.55 -9.07 3.57
C THR A 143 -38.21 -9.79 3.40
N LEU A 144 -37.58 -10.17 4.54
CA LEU A 144 -36.30 -10.86 4.56
C LEU A 144 -36.36 -12.29 4.01
N ASN A 145 -37.54 -12.91 4.02
CA ASN A 145 -37.75 -14.27 3.52
C ASN A 145 -38.15 -14.31 2.04
N SER A 146 -38.65 -13.22 1.46
CA SER A 146 -39.21 -13.20 0.10
C SER A 146 -38.35 -12.50 -0.95
N SER A 147 -37.32 -11.75 -0.53
CA SER A 147 -36.46 -11.01 -1.44
C SER A 147 -35.08 -10.80 -0.83
N THR A 148 -34.07 -10.67 -1.68
CA THR A 148 -32.77 -10.14 -1.24
C THR A 148 -32.95 -8.72 -0.72
N THR A 149 -32.60 -8.49 0.53
CA THR A 149 -32.79 -7.20 1.20
C THR A 149 -31.45 -6.52 1.40
N ILE A 150 -31.32 -5.29 0.88
CA ILE A 150 -30.10 -4.47 0.99
C ILE A 150 -30.39 -3.31 1.94
N ILE A 151 -29.70 -3.29 3.09
CA ILE A 151 -29.73 -2.19 4.05
C ILE A 151 -28.51 -1.31 3.75
N VAL A 152 -28.74 -0.06 3.36
CA VAL A 152 -27.65 0.90 3.07
C VAL A 152 -27.45 1.83 4.24
N GLY A 153 -26.23 1.84 4.78
CA GLY A 153 -25.87 2.66 5.94
C GLY A 153 -24.44 3.17 5.86
N THR A 154 -24.03 3.89 6.89
CA THR A 154 -22.62 4.22 7.14
C THR A 154 -22.14 3.44 8.35
N ILE A 155 -20.86 3.15 8.44
CA ILE A 155 -20.31 2.44 9.62
C ILE A 155 -20.57 3.23 10.92
N GLN A 156 -20.62 4.57 10.83
CA GLN A 156 -20.90 5.44 11.98
C GLN A 156 -22.31 5.29 12.53
N ALA A 157 -23.25 4.81 11.70
CA ALA A 157 -24.62 4.53 12.18
C ALA A 157 -24.67 3.35 13.18
N PHE A 158 -23.68 2.46 13.10
CA PHE A 158 -23.58 1.24 13.90
C PHE A 158 -22.46 1.31 14.95
N ARG A 159 -21.42 2.11 14.70
CA ARG A 159 -20.23 2.20 15.53
C ARG A 159 -20.49 2.92 16.84
N VAL A 160 -20.33 2.25 17.96
CA VAL A 160 -20.47 2.79 19.30
C VAL A 160 -19.61 2.03 20.31
N ASP A 161 -19.03 2.74 21.26
CA ASP A 161 -18.34 2.16 22.41
C ASP A 161 -19.36 1.63 23.43
N ASN A 162 -20.52 2.32 23.57
CA ASN A 162 -21.67 1.88 24.37
C ASN A 162 -22.90 1.79 23.47
N THR A 163 -23.62 0.68 23.52
CA THR A 163 -24.84 0.43 22.72
C THR A 163 -26.07 1.15 23.25
N GLU A 164 -26.02 1.73 24.46
CA GLU A 164 -27.13 2.49 25.03
C GLU A 164 -27.37 3.80 24.27
N GLY A 165 -28.65 4.12 24.01
CA GLY A 165 -29.05 5.35 23.32
C GLY A 165 -28.92 5.32 21.79
N ARG A 166 -28.59 4.18 21.19
CA ARG A 166 -28.56 3.99 19.73
C ARG A 166 -29.70 3.11 19.25
N LYS A 167 -30.58 3.64 18.38
CA LYS A 167 -31.80 2.96 17.88
C LYS A 167 -31.54 1.57 17.29
N VAL A 168 -30.41 1.33 16.69
CA VAL A 168 -30.04 0.03 16.10
C VAL A 168 -29.89 -1.05 17.19
N TYR A 169 -29.46 -0.67 18.39
CA TYR A 169 -29.26 -1.56 19.55
C TYR A 169 -30.37 -1.49 20.59
N GLU A 170 -31.37 -0.63 20.38
CA GLU A 170 -32.51 -0.52 21.28
C GLU A 170 -33.62 -1.48 20.91
N SER A 171 -34.31 -2.01 21.91
CA SER A 171 -35.47 -2.86 21.71
C SER A 171 -36.63 -2.07 21.07
N SER A 172 -37.19 -2.63 19.99
CA SER A 172 -38.34 -2.07 19.28
C SER A 172 -39.46 -3.08 19.17
N GLY A 173 -40.68 -2.63 19.50
CA GLY A 173 -41.87 -3.47 19.30
C GLY A 173 -42.12 -3.89 17.84
N ALA A 174 -41.65 -3.10 16.90
CA ALA A 174 -41.77 -3.37 15.48
C ALA A 174 -40.97 -4.60 15.03
N LEU A 175 -39.94 -5.01 15.78
CA LEU A 175 -39.09 -6.15 15.46
C LEU A 175 -39.46 -7.42 16.22
N MET A 176 -40.53 -7.41 17.07
CA MET A 176 -40.91 -8.54 17.90
C MET A 176 -41.16 -9.83 17.12
N SER A 177 -41.72 -9.73 15.92
CA SER A 177 -42.01 -10.87 15.06
C SER A 177 -40.78 -11.66 14.61
N HIS A 178 -39.59 -11.10 14.65
CA HIS A 178 -38.35 -11.81 14.37
C HIS A 178 -37.90 -12.74 15.49
N PHE A 179 -38.41 -12.55 16.69
CA PHE A 179 -37.99 -13.25 17.90
C PHE A 179 -39.04 -14.25 18.40
N THR A 180 -40.12 -14.48 17.63
CA THR A 180 -41.15 -15.46 17.93
C THR A 180 -40.62 -16.86 17.63
N ASP A 181 -40.75 -17.80 18.58
CA ASP A 181 -40.32 -19.21 18.47
C ASP A 181 -38.86 -19.42 18.05
N LEU A 182 -37.96 -18.60 18.65
CA LEU A 182 -36.55 -18.63 18.31
C LEU A 182 -35.89 -19.93 18.85
N PRO A 183 -35.24 -20.74 17.99
CA PRO A 183 -34.48 -21.91 18.37
C PRO A 183 -33.38 -21.57 19.39
N ALA A 184 -33.04 -22.53 20.26
CA ALA A 184 -32.07 -22.30 21.33
C ALA A 184 -30.67 -21.98 20.82
N ASP A 185 -30.28 -22.59 19.72
CA ASP A 185 -29.01 -22.38 19.01
C ASP A 185 -28.86 -20.96 18.42
N LEU A 186 -29.97 -20.36 17.98
CA LEU A 186 -29.97 -19.00 17.48
C LEU A 186 -29.97 -17.93 18.60
N ARG A 187 -30.22 -18.32 19.87
CA ARG A 187 -30.16 -17.41 21.04
C ARG A 187 -28.73 -17.19 21.51
N GLU A 188 -27.87 -18.15 21.26
CA GLU A 188 -26.46 -18.07 21.63
C GLU A 188 -25.77 -16.98 20.77
N GLY A 189 -25.14 -16.00 21.43
CA GLY A 189 -24.46 -14.86 20.75
C GLY A 189 -25.33 -13.62 20.54
N LEU A 190 -26.64 -13.63 20.88
CA LEU A 190 -27.48 -12.44 20.84
C LEU A 190 -27.26 -11.54 22.05
N GLU A 191 -27.39 -10.23 21.87
CA GLU A 191 -27.45 -9.30 23.02
C GLU A 191 -28.72 -9.58 23.84
N MET A 192 -28.52 -9.77 25.14
CA MET A 192 -29.60 -10.12 26.07
C MET A 192 -29.98 -8.94 26.94
N THR A 193 -31.28 -8.87 27.31
CA THR A 193 -31.78 -7.92 28.32
C THR A 193 -32.74 -8.70 29.23
N ASN A 194 -32.47 -8.72 30.54
CA ASN A 194 -33.28 -9.46 31.54
C ASN A 194 -33.48 -10.94 31.22
N GLY A 195 -32.49 -11.61 30.62
CA GLY A 195 -32.52 -13.02 30.25
C GLY A 195 -33.27 -13.35 28.96
N GLU A 196 -33.78 -12.33 28.22
CA GLU A 196 -34.38 -12.51 26.90
C GLU A 196 -33.53 -11.78 25.80
N PRO A 197 -33.54 -12.27 24.54
CA PRO A 197 -32.91 -11.57 23.44
C PRO A 197 -33.49 -10.18 23.27
N LYS A 198 -32.60 -9.18 23.18
CA LYS A 198 -32.95 -7.80 22.92
C LYS A 198 -33.60 -7.69 21.55
N LYS A 199 -34.81 -7.14 21.46
CA LYS A 199 -35.59 -7.05 20.20
C LYS A 199 -35.09 -5.89 19.32
N ALA A 200 -33.80 -5.89 19.02
CA ALA A 200 -33.09 -4.84 18.33
C ALA A 200 -32.70 -5.24 16.91
N LEU A 201 -32.50 -4.25 16.02
CA LEU A 201 -32.05 -4.51 14.66
C LEU A 201 -30.68 -5.24 14.62
N ALA A 202 -29.78 -4.91 15.54
CA ALA A 202 -28.47 -5.59 15.64
C ALA A 202 -28.64 -7.10 15.82
N ASN A 203 -29.55 -7.55 16.68
CA ASN A 203 -29.85 -8.97 16.85
C ASN A 203 -30.53 -9.60 15.61
N VAL A 204 -31.40 -8.86 14.91
CA VAL A 204 -31.98 -9.31 13.65
C VAL A 204 -30.88 -9.53 12.60
N LEU A 205 -29.92 -8.59 12.48
CA LEU A 205 -28.75 -8.74 11.61
C LEU A 205 -27.92 -9.98 12.01
N SER A 206 -27.64 -10.14 13.29
CA SER A 206 -26.85 -11.28 13.80
C SER A 206 -27.50 -12.64 13.46
N MET A 207 -28.81 -12.77 13.68
CA MET A 207 -29.54 -13.99 13.35
C MET A 207 -29.56 -14.31 11.85
N ARG A 208 -29.58 -13.29 11.00
CA ARG A 208 -29.67 -13.41 9.53
C ARG A 208 -28.32 -13.46 8.84
N ARG A 209 -27.22 -13.26 9.57
CA ARG A 209 -25.84 -13.36 9.06
C ARG A 209 -25.65 -12.61 7.74
N PRO A 210 -25.67 -11.26 7.74
CA PRO A 210 -25.66 -10.49 6.51
C PRO A 210 -24.36 -10.65 5.73
N ILE A 211 -24.45 -10.51 4.40
CA ILE A 211 -23.30 -10.17 3.56
C ILE A 211 -22.95 -8.72 3.85
N VAL A 212 -21.76 -8.44 4.35
CA VAL A 212 -21.31 -7.08 4.60
C VAL A 212 -20.48 -6.61 3.43
N ILE A 213 -20.91 -5.51 2.78
CA ILE A 213 -20.15 -4.80 1.75
C ILE A 213 -19.62 -3.51 2.37
N VAL A 214 -18.31 -3.31 2.29
CA VAL A 214 -17.63 -2.10 2.75
C VAL A 214 -17.06 -1.38 1.54
N ASP A 215 -17.71 -0.26 1.16
CA ASP A 215 -17.27 0.58 0.06
C ASP A 215 -16.32 1.67 0.58
N GLU A 216 -15.15 1.85 -0.08
CA GLU A 216 -14.07 2.75 0.32
C GLU A 216 -13.64 2.56 1.78
N ALA A 217 -13.25 1.36 2.11
CA ALA A 217 -13.00 0.87 3.47
C ALA A 217 -11.90 1.60 4.25
N HIS A 218 -11.06 2.41 3.62
CA HIS A 218 -9.99 3.14 4.30
C HIS A 218 -10.47 4.04 5.44
N ASN A 219 -11.74 4.45 5.43
CA ASN A 219 -12.38 5.23 6.50
C ASN A 219 -13.07 4.37 7.58
N ALA A 220 -13.12 3.05 7.42
CA ALA A 220 -13.88 2.13 8.30
C ALA A 220 -12.99 1.20 9.14
N ARG A 221 -11.67 1.39 9.16
CA ARG A 221 -10.69 0.44 9.70
C ARG A 221 -10.14 0.85 11.06
N THR A 222 -10.98 0.85 12.02
CA THR A 222 -10.54 0.94 13.41
C THR A 222 -10.91 -0.36 14.13
N PRO A 223 -10.23 -0.75 15.21
CA PRO A 223 -10.62 -1.90 16.02
C PRO A 223 -12.11 -1.88 16.37
N LEU A 224 -12.63 -0.71 16.75
CA LEU A 224 -14.06 -0.52 17.06
C LEU A 224 -14.97 -0.79 15.85
N SER A 225 -14.50 -0.58 14.61
CA SER A 225 -15.29 -0.90 13.41
C SER A 225 -15.39 -2.41 13.20
N PHE A 226 -14.29 -3.14 13.39
CA PHE A 226 -14.31 -4.61 13.32
C PHE A 226 -15.12 -5.24 14.44
N GLU A 227 -15.01 -4.75 15.67
CA GLU A 227 -15.87 -5.15 16.79
C GLU A 227 -17.35 -4.91 16.47
N THR A 228 -17.67 -3.79 15.84
CA THR A 228 -19.05 -3.48 15.42
C THR A 228 -19.56 -4.48 14.38
N LEU A 229 -18.73 -4.84 13.39
CA LEU A 229 -19.09 -5.83 12.37
C LEU A 229 -19.21 -7.23 12.98
N ALA A 230 -18.34 -7.58 13.93
CA ALA A 230 -18.40 -8.87 14.64
C ALA A 230 -19.73 -9.08 15.36
N ARG A 231 -20.34 -8.03 15.94
CA ARG A 231 -21.66 -8.10 16.61
C ARG A 231 -22.80 -8.56 15.69
N PHE A 232 -22.65 -8.40 14.37
CA PHE A 232 -23.67 -8.81 13.39
C PHE A 232 -23.49 -10.25 12.91
N HIS A 233 -22.47 -10.96 13.37
CA HIS A 233 -22.12 -12.31 12.91
C HIS A 233 -22.25 -12.48 11.40
N PRO A 234 -21.57 -11.63 10.57
CA PRO A 234 -21.78 -11.65 9.14
C PRO A 234 -21.43 -13.01 8.52
N ALA A 235 -22.02 -13.31 7.37
CA ALA A 235 -21.64 -14.48 6.60
C ALA A 235 -20.31 -14.29 5.88
N CYS A 236 -20.04 -13.07 5.45
CA CYS A 236 -18.75 -12.66 4.91
C CYS A 236 -18.62 -11.13 4.95
N ILE A 237 -17.39 -10.63 4.77
CA ILE A 237 -17.08 -9.22 4.57
C ILE A 237 -16.40 -9.06 3.22
N LEU A 238 -16.98 -8.24 2.35
CA LEU A 238 -16.45 -7.88 1.04
C LEU A 238 -16.04 -6.41 1.04
N GLU A 239 -14.77 -6.17 0.90
CA GLU A 239 -14.20 -4.84 0.87
C GLU A 239 -13.90 -4.42 -0.56
N PHE A 240 -14.34 -3.21 -0.93
CA PHE A 240 -14.03 -2.58 -2.22
C PHE A 240 -13.29 -1.28 -1.97
N THR A 241 -12.03 -1.19 -2.37
CA THR A 241 -11.22 0.02 -2.16
C THR A 241 -10.18 0.20 -3.26
N ALA A 242 -9.77 1.44 -3.48
CA ALA A 242 -8.61 1.75 -4.33
C ALA A 242 -7.29 1.53 -3.56
N THR A 243 -7.32 1.75 -2.26
CA THR A 243 -6.16 1.76 -1.36
C THR A 243 -6.37 0.83 -0.17
N PRO A 244 -6.08 -0.47 -0.33
CA PRO A 244 -6.15 -1.43 0.76
C PRO A 244 -5.16 -1.05 1.87
N ALA A 245 -5.48 -1.32 3.14
CA ALA A 245 -4.54 -1.11 4.23
C ALA A 245 -3.38 -2.09 4.16
N THR A 246 -2.18 -1.60 4.50
CA THR A 246 -0.94 -2.38 4.54
C THR A 246 -0.39 -2.53 5.95
N GLN A 247 -0.88 -1.73 6.91
CA GLN A 247 -0.49 -1.70 8.32
C GLN A 247 -1.74 -1.75 9.19
N ASP A 248 -1.62 -2.04 10.46
CA ASP A 248 -2.70 -2.04 11.46
C ASP A 248 -3.98 -2.75 10.95
N HIS A 249 -3.94 -4.06 10.81
CA HIS A 249 -4.97 -4.91 10.18
C HIS A 249 -5.01 -4.80 8.64
N PRO A 250 -4.01 -5.35 7.93
CA PRO A 250 -3.96 -5.29 6.47
C PRO A 250 -5.18 -5.97 5.81
N SER A 251 -5.55 -5.46 4.63
CA SER A 251 -6.65 -6.03 3.84
C SER A 251 -6.27 -7.37 3.26
N ASN A 252 -7.21 -8.31 3.28
CA ASN A 252 -7.09 -9.56 2.53
C ASN A 252 -7.32 -9.32 1.03
N VAL A 253 -6.33 -8.81 0.32
CA VAL A 253 -6.45 -8.50 -1.10
C VAL A 253 -6.47 -9.78 -1.91
N LEU A 254 -7.66 -10.13 -2.38
CA LEU A 254 -7.91 -11.31 -3.20
C LEU A 254 -7.64 -11.05 -4.69
N HIS A 255 -8.00 -9.87 -5.16
CA HIS A 255 -7.83 -9.43 -6.54
C HIS A 255 -7.43 -7.96 -6.58
N ALA A 256 -6.55 -7.60 -7.52
CA ALA A 256 -6.09 -6.24 -7.71
C ALA A 256 -6.13 -5.85 -9.19
N ALA A 257 -7.05 -4.98 -9.56
CA ALA A 257 -7.04 -4.34 -10.86
C ALA A 257 -6.01 -3.21 -10.90
N SER A 258 -5.30 -3.07 -12.01
CA SER A 258 -4.32 -2.01 -12.24
C SER A 258 -4.92 -0.82 -12.98
N ALA A 259 -4.32 0.36 -12.84
CA ALA A 259 -4.69 1.53 -13.63
C ALA A 259 -4.41 1.33 -15.14
N ALA A 260 -3.43 0.49 -15.48
CA ALA A 260 -3.14 0.13 -16.87
C ALA A 260 -4.32 -0.63 -17.51
N GLU A 261 -4.95 -1.56 -16.76
CA GLU A 261 -6.14 -2.26 -17.22
C GLU A 261 -7.33 -1.29 -17.39
N LEU A 262 -7.52 -0.35 -16.45
CA LEU A 262 -8.56 0.67 -16.58
C LEU A 262 -8.34 1.56 -17.82
N LYS A 263 -7.08 1.94 -18.09
CA LYS A 263 -6.71 2.70 -19.28
C LYS A 263 -6.94 1.90 -20.57
N SER A 264 -6.48 0.65 -20.62
CA SER A 264 -6.62 -0.21 -21.81
C SER A 264 -8.08 -0.48 -22.16
N GLU A 265 -8.94 -0.58 -21.15
CA GLU A 265 -10.38 -0.78 -21.32
C GLU A 265 -11.21 0.52 -21.38
N ALA A 266 -10.53 1.65 -21.57
CA ALA A 266 -11.14 2.96 -21.74
C ALA A 266 -12.05 3.41 -20.58
N MET A 267 -11.74 3.04 -19.37
CA MET A 267 -12.47 3.46 -18.17
C MET A 267 -12.09 4.87 -17.73
N ILE A 268 -10.84 5.25 -17.96
CA ILE A 268 -10.24 6.48 -17.47
C ILE A 268 -9.54 7.27 -18.58
N LYS A 269 -9.54 8.61 -18.40
CA LYS A 269 -8.80 9.55 -19.24
C LYS A 269 -7.36 9.61 -18.77
N MET A 270 -6.47 9.00 -19.51
CA MET A 270 -5.02 9.03 -19.27
C MET A 270 -4.29 9.17 -20.61
N PRO A 271 -3.21 9.93 -20.67
CA PRO A 271 -2.51 10.65 -19.59
C PRO A 271 -3.22 11.92 -19.07
N ILE A 272 -2.70 12.43 -17.94
CA ILE A 272 -3.12 13.72 -17.35
C ILE A 272 -2.08 14.75 -17.71
N ARG A 273 -2.50 15.88 -18.27
CA ARG A 273 -1.64 17.05 -18.53
C ARG A 273 -1.84 18.09 -17.45
N LEU A 274 -0.79 18.38 -16.71
CA LEU A 274 -0.77 19.39 -15.66
C LEU A 274 -0.04 20.64 -16.15
N LYS A 275 -0.71 21.79 -16.06
CA LYS A 275 -0.13 23.11 -16.30
C LYS A 275 -0.24 23.98 -15.06
N VAL A 276 0.85 24.63 -14.70
CA VAL A 276 0.92 25.51 -13.53
C VAL A 276 1.30 26.91 -13.94
N ARG A 277 0.58 27.90 -13.41
CA ARG A 277 0.85 29.32 -13.60
C ARG A 277 0.74 30.07 -12.27
N PRO A 278 1.60 31.05 -12.00
CA PRO A 278 1.49 31.87 -10.78
C PRO A 278 0.29 32.81 -10.80
N GLN A 279 -0.08 33.33 -11.98
CA GLN A 279 -1.18 34.27 -12.13
C GLN A 279 -2.49 33.56 -12.47
N TRP A 280 -3.47 33.63 -11.57
CA TRP A 280 -4.73 32.91 -11.70
C TRP A 280 -5.57 33.31 -12.91
N LYS A 281 -5.56 34.59 -13.35
CA LYS A 281 -6.29 35.03 -14.54
C LYS A 281 -5.70 34.47 -15.84
N GLU A 282 -4.37 34.38 -15.93
CA GLU A 282 -3.69 33.71 -17.04
C GLU A 282 -3.95 32.22 -17.07
N LEU A 283 -3.89 31.58 -15.90
CA LEU A 283 -4.23 30.17 -15.74
C LEU A 283 -5.66 29.89 -16.17
N LEU A 284 -6.59 30.73 -15.75
CA LEU A 284 -8.01 30.64 -16.11
C LEU A 284 -8.20 30.77 -17.62
N SER A 285 -7.49 31.71 -18.27
CA SER A 285 -7.49 31.87 -19.72
C SER A 285 -7.02 30.60 -20.44
N ASP A 286 -5.89 30.02 -20.01
CA ASP A 286 -5.33 28.79 -20.58
C ASP A 286 -6.33 27.62 -20.43
N ALA A 287 -6.97 27.49 -19.26
CA ALA A 287 -7.93 26.44 -18.97
C ALA A 287 -9.22 26.56 -19.81
N ILE A 288 -9.72 27.79 -19.98
CA ILE A 288 -10.88 28.09 -20.84
C ILE A 288 -10.54 27.78 -22.31
N ALA A 289 -9.36 28.19 -22.78
CA ALA A 289 -8.90 27.89 -24.12
C ALA A 289 -8.82 26.39 -24.37
N GLN A 290 -8.25 25.62 -23.43
CA GLN A 290 -8.20 24.17 -23.53
C GLN A 290 -9.60 23.53 -23.55
N ARG A 291 -10.49 23.97 -22.66
CA ARG A 291 -11.89 23.51 -22.65
C ARG A 291 -12.58 23.77 -24.01
N ASN A 292 -12.39 24.94 -24.60
CA ASN A 292 -12.97 25.31 -25.90
C ASN A 292 -12.39 24.46 -27.04
N ARG A 293 -11.09 24.12 -27.03
CA ARG A 293 -10.47 23.19 -28.00
C ARG A 293 -11.12 21.80 -27.88
N LEU A 294 -11.34 21.33 -26.66
CA LEU A 294 -12.00 20.05 -26.41
C LEU A 294 -13.47 20.05 -26.86
N GLU A 295 -14.20 21.17 -26.72
CA GLU A 295 -15.56 21.25 -27.24
C GLU A 295 -15.58 21.24 -28.77
N ALA A 296 -14.62 21.86 -29.44
CA ALA A 296 -14.49 21.78 -30.89
C ALA A 296 -14.18 20.34 -31.34
N ALA A 297 -13.27 19.66 -30.64
CA ALA A 297 -12.95 18.25 -30.86
C ALA A 297 -14.18 17.35 -30.62
N ALA A 298 -14.94 17.57 -29.55
CA ALA A 298 -16.14 16.82 -29.24
C ALA A 298 -17.25 16.98 -30.29
N LYS A 299 -17.37 18.18 -30.87
CA LYS A 299 -18.31 18.41 -31.98
C LYS A 299 -17.90 17.67 -33.26
N LEU A 300 -16.60 17.53 -33.52
CA LEU A 300 -16.09 16.71 -34.64
C LEU A 300 -16.33 15.24 -34.36
N GLU A 301 -16.00 14.74 -33.17
CA GLU A 301 -16.28 13.37 -32.73
C GLU A 301 -17.76 13.01 -32.91
N GLN A 302 -18.65 13.91 -32.46
CA GLN A 302 -20.09 13.72 -32.60
C GLN A 302 -20.56 13.58 -34.05
N ARG A 303 -19.96 14.32 -35.00
CA ARG A 303 -20.30 14.22 -36.43
C ARG A 303 -19.88 12.88 -37.03
N HIS A 304 -18.78 12.28 -36.54
CA HIS A 304 -18.26 11.02 -37.03
C HIS A 304 -18.92 9.82 -36.35
N THR A 305 -19.06 9.85 -35.02
CA THR A 305 -19.54 8.70 -34.25
C THR A 305 -21.02 8.78 -33.83
N GLY A 306 -21.64 9.97 -33.93
CA GLY A 306 -22.97 10.25 -33.39
C GLY A 306 -22.98 10.42 -31.85
N GLU A 307 -21.85 10.26 -31.16
CA GLU A 307 -21.80 10.35 -29.72
C GLU A 307 -21.75 11.82 -29.26
N TYR A 308 -22.72 12.21 -28.45
CA TYR A 308 -22.72 13.54 -27.85
C TYR A 308 -21.75 13.63 -26.68
N LEU A 309 -20.87 14.62 -26.76
CA LEU A 309 -19.92 14.98 -25.71
C LEU A 309 -19.91 16.49 -25.51
N ARG A 310 -19.85 16.91 -24.25
CA ARG A 310 -19.72 18.31 -23.85
C ARG A 310 -18.68 18.45 -22.75
N PRO A 311 -17.43 18.83 -23.08
CA PRO A 311 -16.40 19.06 -22.08
C PRO A 311 -16.79 20.12 -21.08
N ILE A 312 -16.78 19.76 -19.80
CA ILE A 312 -17.08 20.62 -18.66
C ILE A 312 -15.76 20.94 -17.97
N MET A 313 -15.64 22.18 -17.52
CA MET A 313 -14.54 22.66 -16.70
C MET A 313 -14.99 22.77 -15.25
N LEU A 314 -14.25 22.12 -14.35
CA LEU A 314 -14.40 22.26 -12.91
C LEU A 314 -13.44 23.34 -12.42
N LEU A 315 -13.96 24.31 -11.67
CA LEU A 315 -13.21 25.42 -11.09
C LEU A 315 -13.24 25.32 -9.57
N GLN A 316 -12.08 25.19 -8.97
CA GLN A 316 -11.95 25.26 -7.52
C GLN A 316 -11.59 26.68 -7.09
N ALA A 317 -12.54 27.34 -6.42
CA ALA A 317 -12.39 28.65 -5.82
C ALA A 317 -11.94 28.53 -4.35
N GLN A 318 -11.52 29.66 -3.77
CA GLN A 318 -11.13 29.71 -2.36
C GLN A 318 -12.36 29.87 -1.45
N ALA A 319 -12.25 29.32 -0.24
CA ALA A 319 -13.25 29.58 0.79
C ALA A 319 -13.25 31.06 1.20
N ARG A 320 -14.41 31.59 1.57
CA ARG A 320 -14.54 32.97 2.07
C ARG A 320 -13.75 33.12 3.38
N SER A 321 -12.82 34.06 3.41
CA SER A 321 -12.05 34.39 4.61
C SER A 321 -12.49 35.77 5.13
N GLN A 322 -12.65 35.90 6.45
CA GLN A 322 -12.97 37.20 7.07
C GLN A 322 -11.73 38.14 7.10
N ASN A 323 -10.54 37.62 6.94
CA ASN A 323 -9.29 38.36 7.16
C ASN A 323 -8.40 38.54 5.92
N LYS A 324 -8.79 38.04 4.74
CA LYS A 324 -8.01 38.13 3.48
C LYS A 324 -8.95 38.24 2.30
N GLU A 325 -8.58 39.07 1.30
CA GLU A 325 -9.18 38.96 -0.02
C GLU A 325 -8.90 37.55 -0.58
N THR A 326 -9.95 36.80 -0.83
CA THR A 326 -9.88 35.43 -1.36
C THR A 326 -10.58 35.37 -2.70
N LEU A 327 -10.10 34.52 -3.59
CA LEU A 327 -10.72 34.23 -4.87
C LEU A 327 -11.97 33.36 -4.64
N THR A 328 -13.02 34.02 -4.11
CA THR A 328 -14.28 33.36 -3.80
C THR A 328 -15.03 32.93 -5.06
N VAL A 329 -16.04 32.09 -4.89
CA VAL A 329 -16.93 31.66 -5.96
C VAL A 329 -17.52 32.86 -6.75
N ASP A 330 -17.89 33.92 -6.05
CA ASP A 330 -18.49 35.12 -6.66
C ASP A 330 -17.45 35.89 -7.48
N VAL A 331 -16.23 36.02 -6.99
CA VAL A 331 -15.10 36.66 -7.73
C VAL A 331 -14.79 35.88 -8.99
N VAL A 332 -14.68 34.56 -8.90
CA VAL A 332 -14.38 33.68 -10.07
C VAL A 332 -15.54 33.75 -11.06
N ARG A 333 -16.81 33.65 -10.61
CA ARG A 333 -17.99 33.78 -11.47
C ARG A 333 -18.02 35.11 -12.21
N GLN A 334 -17.83 36.19 -11.47
CA GLN A 334 -17.84 37.54 -12.07
C GLN A 334 -16.72 37.69 -13.12
N THR A 335 -15.54 37.16 -12.84
CA THR A 335 -14.43 37.17 -13.81
C THR A 335 -14.76 36.38 -15.07
N LEU A 336 -15.43 35.21 -14.96
CA LEU A 336 -15.86 34.44 -16.13
C LEU A 336 -16.84 35.25 -17.01
N ILE A 337 -17.74 36.00 -16.38
CA ILE A 337 -18.73 36.81 -17.09
C ILE A 337 -18.10 38.08 -17.69
N ASP A 338 -17.37 38.83 -16.92
CA ASP A 338 -16.86 40.15 -17.31
C ASP A 338 -15.62 40.05 -18.22
N ASP A 339 -14.62 39.30 -17.82
CA ASP A 339 -13.33 39.22 -18.54
C ASP A 339 -13.39 38.22 -19.70
N PHE A 340 -14.13 37.11 -19.55
CA PHE A 340 -14.19 36.06 -20.59
C PHE A 340 -15.51 35.99 -21.36
N LYS A 341 -16.51 36.84 -21.02
CA LYS A 341 -17.79 36.93 -21.69
C LYS A 341 -18.57 35.62 -21.77
N ILE A 342 -18.41 34.77 -20.73
CA ILE A 342 -19.14 33.50 -20.66
C ILE A 342 -20.57 33.78 -20.19
N PRO A 343 -21.57 33.25 -20.93
CA PRO A 343 -22.97 33.44 -20.55
C PRO A 343 -23.27 32.85 -19.16
N ASP A 344 -23.99 33.59 -18.32
CA ASP A 344 -24.25 33.20 -16.94
C ASP A 344 -24.97 31.83 -16.80
N ASN A 345 -25.84 31.49 -17.75
CA ASN A 345 -26.51 30.20 -17.79
C ASN A 345 -25.60 29.00 -18.09
N GLN A 346 -24.35 29.24 -18.49
CA GLN A 346 -23.36 28.18 -18.66
C GLN A 346 -22.51 27.93 -17.39
N ILE A 347 -22.71 28.73 -16.33
CA ILE A 347 -21.94 28.67 -15.09
C ILE A 347 -22.88 28.20 -13.97
N ALA A 348 -22.48 27.15 -13.26
CA ALA A 348 -23.20 26.66 -12.10
C ALA A 348 -22.29 26.66 -10.86
N ARG A 349 -22.85 26.90 -9.70
CA ARG A 349 -22.20 26.82 -8.40
C ARG A 349 -22.58 25.51 -7.71
N ALA A 350 -21.58 24.81 -7.21
CA ALA A 350 -21.76 23.62 -6.40
C ALA A 350 -20.89 23.72 -5.13
N THR A 351 -21.47 24.29 -4.10
CA THR A 351 -20.82 24.51 -2.79
C THR A 351 -21.58 23.80 -1.69
N GLY A 352 -21.06 23.82 -0.46
CA GLY A 352 -21.79 23.30 0.71
C GLY A 352 -23.11 24.03 1.01
N GLU A 353 -23.21 25.31 0.60
CA GLU A 353 -24.36 26.17 0.87
C GLU A 353 -25.31 26.31 -0.33
N VAL A 354 -24.77 26.27 -1.54
CA VAL A 354 -25.53 26.51 -2.79
C VAL A 354 -25.20 25.38 -3.77
N ASP A 355 -26.23 24.68 -4.23
CA ASP A 355 -26.14 23.65 -5.26
C ASP A 355 -27.10 24.01 -6.42
N GLU A 356 -26.54 24.63 -7.46
CA GLU A 356 -27.28 25.00 -8.68
C GLU A 356 -27.34 23.86 -9.69
N ILE A 357 -26.63 22.77 -9.46
CA ILE A 357 -26.66 21.57 -10.30
C ILE A 357 -27.85 20.69 -9.89
N GLY A 358 -28.06 20.50 -8.59
CA GLY A 358 -29.14 19.68 -8.04
C GLY A 358 -29.21 18.31 -8.72
N ASP A 359 -30.39 17.95 -9.17
CA ASP A 359 -30.67 16.71 -9.91
C ASP A 359 -30.53 16.87 -11.44
N THR A 360 -29.87 17.94 -11.93
CA THR A 360 -29.67 18.17 -13.39
C THR A 360 -28.78 17.10 -13.99
N ASP A 361 -29.28 16.40 -14.99
CA ASP A 361 -28.46 15.46 -15.77
C ASP A 361 -27.52 16.23 -16.70
N LEU A 362 -26.26 16.34 -16.30
CA LEU A 362 -25.22 17.04 -17.04
C LEU A 362 -24.88 16.37 -18.39
N SER A 363 -25.36 15.15 -18.64
CA SER A 363 -25.12 14.42 -19.90
C SER A 363 -26.09 14.82 -21.01
N GLN A 364 -27.18 15.50 -20.68
CA GLN A 364 -28.22 15.84 -21.65
C GLN A 364 -27.77 16.93 -22.62
N PRO A 365 -28.11 16.80 -23.93
CA PRO A 365 -27.72 17.79 -24.94
C PRO A 365 -28.28 19.19 -24.73
N ASN A 366 -29.43 19.30 -24.10
CA ASN A 366 -30.08 20.59 -23.79
C ASN A 366 -29.55 21.29 -22.54
N CYS A 367 -28.69 20.65 -21.75
CA CYS A 367 -28.08 21.26 -20.57
C CYS A 367 -27.04 22.32 -20.99
N PRO A 368 -27.17 23.60 -20.56
CA PRO A 368 -26.26 24.65 -20.99
C PRO A 368 -24.94 24.65 -20.21
N ILE A 369 -24.85 24.01 -19.02
CA ILE A 369 -23.74 24.10 -18.08
C ILE A 369 -22.42 23.64 -18.75
N ARG A 370 -21.39 24.50 -18.67
CA ARG A 370 -20.03 24.29 -19.18
C ARG A 370 -18.97 24.46 -18.11
N TYR A 371 -19.29 25.23 -17.08
CA TYR A 371 -18.40 25.65 -16.00
C TYR A 371 -19.09 25.37 -14.67
N ILE A 372 -18.40 24.69 -13.78
CA ILE A 372 -18.90 24.40 -12.44
C ILE A 372 -17.89 24.93 -11.43
N ILE A 373 -18.32 25.86 -10.58
CA ILE A 373 -17.47 26.47 -9.54
C ILE A 373 -17.77 25.81 -8.20
N THR A 374 -16.73 25.35 -7.52
CA THR A 374 -16.80 24.74 -6.19
C THR A 374 -15.76 25.34 -5.25
N VAL A 375 -15.96 25.24 -3.93
CA VAL A 375 -15.00 25.71 -2.92
C VAL A 375 -14.24 24.53 -2.31
N GLN A 376 -15.00 23.54 -1.89
CA GLN A 376 -14.44 22.26 -1.43
C GLN A 376 -14.61 21.24 -2.55
N ALA A 377 -13.91 20.14 -2.45
CA ALA A 377 -14.20 19.03 -3.34
C ALA A 377 -15.72 18.85 -3.46
N LEU A 378 -16.21 18.84 -4.69
CA LEU A 378 -17.61 18.52 -4.98
C LEU A 378 -18.03 17.37 -4.07
N ARG A 379 -19.23 17.47 -3.47
CA ARG A 379 -19.70 16.51 -2.46
C ARG A 379 -19.27 15.09 -2.84
N GLU A 380 -18.77 14.34 -1.88
CA GLU A 380 -18.45 12.92 -2.08
C GLU A 380 -19.59 12.27 -2.84
N GLY A 381 -19.26 11.49 -3.89
CA GLY A 381 -20.28 10.82 -4.69
C GLY A 381 -20.72 11.55 -5.97
N TRP A 382 -20.39 12.83 -6.20
CA TRP A 382 -20.71 13.49 -7.48
C TRP A 382 -19.87 12.90 -8.61
N ASP A 383 -20.49 12.52 -9.69
CA ASP A 383 -19.87 11.93 -10.88
C ASP A 383 -20.24 12.69 -12.14
N CYS A 384 -19.24 13.14 -12.90
CA CYS A 384 -19.43 13.79 -14.17
C CYS A 384 -18.37 13.35 -15.19
N PRO A 385 -18.63 12.31 -15.97
CA PRO A 385 -17.71 11.86 -17.03
C PRO A 385 -17.37 12.95 -18.07
N PHE A 386 -18.22 13.96 -18.19
CA PHE A 386 -18.01 15.10 -19.08
C PHE A 386 -17.05 16.15 -18.52
N ALA A 387 -16.63 16.04 -17.27
CA ALA A 387 -15.55 16.87 -16.72
C ALA A 387 -14.22 16.46 -17.36
N TYR A 388 -13.58 17.37 -18.09
CA TYR A 388 -12.32 17.17 -18.78
C TYR A 388 -11.19 18.07 -18.25
N VAL A 389 -11.59 19.26 -17.81
CA VAL A 389 -10.66 20.30 -17.36
C VAL A 389 -10.89 20.58 -15.89
N LEU A 390 -9.85 20.49 -15.10
CA LEU A 390 -9.81 20.94 -13.72
C LEU A 390 -8.97 22.21 -13.66
N CYS A 391 -9.50 23.29 -13.08
CA CYS A 391 -8.76 24.51 -12.80
C CYS A 391 -8.88 24.89 -11.34
N SER A 392 -7.80 24.83 -10.58
CA SER A 392 -7.73 25.26 -9.19
C SER A 392 -7.11 26.65 -9.10
N VAL A 393 -7.91 27.64 -8.71
CA VAL A 393 -7.43 28.96 -8.35
C VAL A 393 -7.26 29.13 -6.84
N ALA A 394 -7.59 28.06 -6.08
CA ALA A 394 -7.29 27.97 -4.67
C ALA A 394 -5.80 27.67 -4.46
N GLU A 395 -5.14 28.40 -3.56
CA GLU A 395 -3.86 27.96 -3.04
C GLU A 395 -4.08 26.62 -2.33
N SER A 396 -3.72 25.53 -3.00
CA SER A 396 -3.93 24.18 -2.48
C SER A 396 -3.02 23.95 -1.28
N LYS A 397 -3.58 23.99 -0.08
CA LYS A 397 -2.90 23.58 1.15
C LYS A 397 -3.21 22.14 1.56
N SER A 398 -4.02 21.41 0.80
CA SER A 398 -4.35 20.02 1.11
C SER A 398 -4.34 19.16 -0.15
N SER A 399 -3.59 18.07 -0.11
CA SER A 399 -3.59 16.98 -1.09
C SER A 399 -5.01 16.45 -1.33
N THR A 400 -5.83 16.42 -0.29
CA THR A 400 -7.20 15.90 -0.30
C THR A 400 -8.14 16.58 -1.30
N ALA A 401 -7.99 17.90 -1.55
CA ALA A 401 -8.83 18.62 -2.50
C ALA A 401 -8.49 18.25 -3.96
N VAL A 402 -7.21 18.11 -4.28
CA VAL A 402 -6.73 17.66 -5.61
C VAL A 402 -7.15 16.21 -5.86
N GLU A 403 -7.05 15.35 -4.83
CA GLU A 403 -7.46 13.95 -4.87
C GLU A 403 -8.91 13.74 -5.27
N GLN A 404 -9.79 14.39 -4.58
CA GLN A 404 -11.24 14.20 -4.77
C GLN A 404 -11.72 14.73 -6.12
N ILE A 405 -11.08 15.78 -6.63
CA ILE A 405 -11.44 16.37 -7.91
C ILE A 405 -10.88 15.52 -9.07
N LEU A 406 -9.66 15.01 -8.92
CA LEU A 406 -9.03 14.14 -9.94
C LEU A 406 -9.81 12.86 -10.18
N GLY A 407 -10.20 12.14 -9.13
CA GLY A 407 -10.96 10.91 -9.26
C GLY A 407 -12.28 11.05 -10.05
N ARG A 408 -12.77 12.29 -10.22
CA ARG A 408 -14.02 12.60 -10.91
C ARG A 408 -13.82 13.06 -12.36
N VAL A 409 -12.69 13.75 -12.63
CA VAL A 409 -12.31 14.18 -13.99
C VAL A 409 -11.81 13.00 -14.82
N LEU A 410 -11.28 11.95 -14.17
CA LEU A 410 -10.62 10.84 -14.86
C LEU A 410 -11.55 9.88 -15.58
N ARG A 411 -12.83 9.78 -15.23
CA ARG A 411 -13.74 8.86 -15.90
C ARG A 411 -13.95 9.20 -17.37
N LEU A 412 -13.76 8.22 -18.25
CA LEU A 412 -14.05 8.38 -19.67
C LEU A 412 -15.56 8.22 -19.92
N PRO A 413 -16.21 9.12 -20.69
CA PRO A 413 -17.63 9.03 -20.98
C PRO A 413 -18.00 7.69 -21.64
N LYS A 414 -19.06 7.03 -21.12
CA LYS A 414 -19.51 5.70 -21.54
C LYS A 414 -18.47 4.59 -21.47
N ALA A 415 -17.34 4.82 -20.80
CA ALA A 415 -16.22 3.87 -20.75
C ALA A 415 -15.79 3.37 -22.15
N THR A 416 -15.72 4.29 -23.13
CA THR A 416 -15.38 4.01 -24.52
C THR A 416 -14.32 4.97 -25.00
N ARG A 417 -13.26 4.44 -25.62
CA ARG A 417 -12.18 5.27 -26.21
C ARG A 417 -12.74 6.14 -27.33
N LYS A 418 -12.33 7.41 -27.35
CA LYS A 418 -12.72 8.37 -28.37
C LYS A 418 -11.74 8.33 -29.54
N GLU A 419 -12.23 8.57 -30.75
CA GLU A 419 -11.39 8.61 -31.97
C GLU A 419 -10.38 9.76 -31.88
N THR A 420 -10.81 10.88 -31.31
CA THR A 420 -9.94 12.06 -31.11
C THR A 420 -9.11 11.88 -29.85
N ASP A 421 -7.78 11.77 -29.98
CA ASP A 421 -6.87 11.48 -28.88
C ASP A 421 -6.99 12.47 -27.70
N SER A 422 -7.18 13.78 -27.99
CA SER A 422 -7.33 14.79 -26.94
C SER A 422 -8.55 14.57 -26.01
N LEU A 423 -9.55 13.84 -26.48
CA LEU A 423 -10.74 13.48 -25.71
C LEU A 423 -10.55 12.23 -24.82
N ASN A 424 -9.39 11.59 -24.89
CA ASN A 424 -9.00 10.50 -24.02
C ASN A 424 -8.09 10.96 -22.87
N LEU A 425 -7.77 12.25 -22.80
CA LEU A 425 -6.87 12.86 -21.79
C LEU A 425 -7.66 13.69 -20.79
N ALA A 426 -7.11 13.84 -19.60
CA ALA A 426 -7.55 14.80 -18.58
C ALA A 426 -6.59 15.99 -18.50
N TYR A 427 -7.09 17.16 -18.14
CA TYR A 427 -6.31 18.39 -18.09
C TYR A 427 -6.47 19.05 -16.74
N ALA A 428 -5.37 19.30 -16.07
CA ALA A 428 -5.32 19.95 -14.76
C ALA A 428 -4.56 21.28 -14.87
N PHE A 429 -5.12 22.32 -14.27
CA PHE A 429 -4.53 23.65 -14.20
C PHE A 429 -4.52 24.11 -12.75
N SER A 430 -3.38 24.59 -12.25
CA SER A 430 -3.26 25.02 -10.86
C SER A 430 -2.47 26.30 -10.74
N THR A 431 -2.94 27.20 -9.85
CA THR A 431 -2.15 28.35 -9.44
C THR A 431 -1.15 27.90 -8.40
N SER A 432 0.11 27.99 -8.71
CA SER A 432 1.17 27.79 -7.74
C SER A 432 2.43 28.52 -8.22
N GLU A 433 3.21 29.01 -7.29
CA GLU A 433 4.55 29.53 -7.57
C GLU A 433 5.59 28.42 -7.63
N SER A 434 5.26 27.23 -7.10
CA SER A 434 6.11 26.04 -7.15
C SER A 434 5.40 24.91 -7.92
N PHE A 435 5.84 24.70 -9.14
CA PHE A 435 5.36 23.60 -9.98
C PHE A 435 5.62 22.22 -9.34
N GLY A 436 6.80 22.02 -8.75
CA GLY A 436 7.16 20.74 -8.13
C GLY A 436 6.23 20.32 -7.00
N VAL A 437 5.74 21.27 -6.19
CA VAL A 437 4.79 20.96 -5.11
C VAL A 437 3.47 20.45 -5.67
N VAL A 438 2.92 21.13 -6.69
CA VAL A 438 1.64 20.70 -7.29
C VAL A 438 1.81 19.36 -8.03
N ALA A 439 2.95 19.18 -8.72
CA ALA A 439 3.26 17.93 -9.41
C ALA A 439 3.37 16.76 -8.44
N ASN A 440 4.08 16.92 -7.31
CA ASN A 440 4.16 15.90 -6.27
C ASN A 440 2.80 15.63 -5.62
N GLN A 441 2.02 16.67 -5.32
CA GLN A 441 0.66 16.50 -4.78
C GLN A 441 -0.24 15.74 -5.75
N LEU A 442 -0.15 16.03 -7.05
CA LEU A 442 -0.89 15.30 -8.08
C LEU A 442 -0.47 13.84 -8.14
N ARG A 443 0.83 13.57 -8.11
CA ARG A 443 1.37 12.21 -8.07
C ARG A 443 0.88 11.46 -6.83
N ASP A 444 1.04 12.04 -5.65
CA ASP A 444 0.61 11.43 -4.39
C ASP A 444 -0.89 11.14 -4.40
N SER A 445 -1.69 12.07 -4.95
CA SER A 445 -3.11 11.90 -5.20
C SER A 445 -3.44 10.72 -6.11
N LEU A 446 -2.70 10.54 -7.19
CA LEU A 446 -2.87 9.40 -8.10
C LEU A 446 -2.55 8.08 -7.40
N VAL A 447 -1.46 8.04 -6.63
CA VAL A 447 -1.09 6.86 -5.82
C VAL A 447 -2.18 6.53 -4.81
N GLN A 448 -2.70 7.53 -4.08
CA GLN A 448 -3.80 7.35 -3.11
C GLN A 448 -5.11 6.89 -3.76
N ASN A 449 -5.35 7.20 -5.03
CA ASN A 449 -6.47 6.67 -5.79
C ASN A 449 -6.18 5.31 -6.44
N GLY A 450 -5.05 4.69 -6.12
CA GLY A 450 -4.69 3.34 -6.54
C GLY A 450 -4.14 3.25 -7.96
N PHE A 451 -3.56 4.32 -8.50
CA PHE A 451 -3.03 4.36 -9.87
C PHE A 451 -1.65 3.72 -10.02
N GLU A 452 -0.96 3.35 -8.96
CA GLU A 452 0.21 2.50 -9.04
C GLU A 452 -0.15 1.02 -8.96
N ARG A 453 0.71 0.17 -9.54
CA ARG A 453 0.54 -1.27 -9.48
C ARG A 453 0.57 -1.70 -8.01
N PHE A 454 -0.46 -2.43 -7.61
CA PHE A 454 -0.44 -3.15 -6.36
C PHE A 454 0.65 -4.22 -6.43
N GLU A 455 1.70 -4.04 -5.65
CA GLU A 455 2.70 -5.07 -5.45
C GLU A 455 2.27 -5.90 -4.24
N ALA A 456 1.92 -7.16 -4.47
CA ALA A 456 1.61 -8.11 -3.39
C ALA A 456 2.71 -8.14 -2.32
N GLN A 457 3.92 -7.70 -2.69
CA GLN A 457 5.08 -7.54 -1.81
C GLN A 457 4.89 -6.54 -0.66
N THR A 458 4.10 -5.49 -0.85
CA THR A 458 3.84 -4.48 0.20
C THR A 458 2.82 -4.94 1.24
N MET A 459 2.01 -5.95 0.89
CA MET A 459 0.98 -6.50 1.77
C MET A 459 1.45 -7.74 2.54
N ILE A 460 2.61 -8.29 2.17
CA ILE A 460 3.08 -9.54 2.72
C ILE A 460 4.09 -9.24 3.81
N GLN A 461 3.63 -9.29 5.02
CA GLN A 461 4.41 -9.82 6.13
C GLN A 461 4.36 -11.34 5.94
N THR A 462 5.34 -11.92 5.27
CA THR A 462 5.26 -13.29 4.81
C THR A 462 5.41 -14.28 5.96
N PRO A 463 4.48 -15.22 6.13
CA PRO A 463 4.85 -16.53 6.61
C PRO A 463 5.67 -17.28 5.54
N PRO A 464 6.50 -18.24 5.92
CA PRO A 464 7.14 -19.11 4.96
C PRO A 464 6.07 -19.83 4.12
N GLU A 465 6.37 -20.05 2.84
CA GLU A 465 5.58 -20.99 2.04
C GLU A 465 5.42 -22.26 2.87
N GLN A 466 4.19 -22.57 3.28
CA GLN A 466 3.95 -23.92 3.76
C GLN A 466 4.29 -24.83 2.59
N PRO A 467 5.21 -25.79 2.76
CA PRO A 467 5.43 -26.77 1.72
C PRO A 467 4.06 -27.40 1.46
N ASP A 468 3.66 -27.44 0.17
CA ASP A 468 2.50 -28.22 -0.23
C ASP A 468 2.66 -29.58 0.46
N LEU A 469 1.80 -29.85 1.40
CA LEU A 469 1.70 -31.18 1.97
C LEU A 469 1.42 -32.09 0.77
N PRO A 470 2.30 -33.02 0.41
CA PRO A 470 2.06 -33.91 -0.70
C PRO A 470 0.91 -34.81 -0.28
N LEU A 471 -0.30 -34.49 -0.75
CA LEU A 471 -1.48 -35.31 -0.47
C LEU A 471 -1.40 -36.65 -1.18
N PHE A 472 -0.45 -36.84 -2.09
CA PHE A 472 -0.16 -38.12 -2.74
C PHE A 472 1.32 -38.22 -3.07
N ALA A 473 2.13 -38.76 -2.15
CA ALA A 473 3.42 -39.31 -2.48
C ALA A 473 3.22 -40.76 -2.93
N SER A 474 3.06 -40.99 -4.22
CA SER A 474 3.18 -42.32 -4.78
C SER A 474 4.22 -42.29 -5.88
N GLY A 475 5.31 -43.00 -5.64
CA GLY A 475 6.26 -43.41 -6.65
C GLY A 475 7.51 -42.55 -6.72
N ALA A 476 8.62 -43.15 -6.39
CA ALA A 476 9.96 -42.62 -6.63
C ALA A 476 10.14 -42.33 -8.11
N GLU A 477 10.15 -41.05 -8.51
CA GLU A 477 10.62 -40.68 -9.84
C GLU A 477 12.15 -40.66 -9.87
N THR A 478 12.72 -41.68 -10.48
CA THR A 478 14.15 -41.77 -10.84
C THR A 478 14.49 -40.99 -12.10
N ALA A 479 13.51 -40.51 -12.83
CA ALA A 479 13.69 -39.78 -14.07
C ALA A 479 14.13 -38.33 -13.87
N LEU A 480 15.12 -37.88 -14.64
CA LEU A 480 15.43 -36.47 -14.83
C LEU A 480 14.29 -35.80 -15.63
N SER A 481 13.90 -34.60 -15.30
CA SER A 481 12.86 -33.83 -16.03
C SER A 481 13.22 -33.59 -17.49
N GLU A 482 14.53 -33.54 -17.82
CA GLU A 482 15.11 -33.53 -19.17
C GLU A 482 16.45 -34.26 -19.16
N PRO A 483 16.84 -35.00 -20.27
CA PRO A 483 18.13 -35.63 -20.38
C PRO A 483 19.27 -34.60 -20.37
N VAL A 484 20.29 -34.83 -19.56
CA VAL A 484 21.45 -33.92 -19.51
C VAL A 484 22.45 -34.33 -20.62
N THR A 485 22.72 -33.38 -21.50
CA THR A 485 23.61 -33.57 -22.64
C THR A 485 24.93 -32.83 -22.43
N ILE A 486 26.04 -33.54 -22.50
CA ILE A 486 27.39 -33.00 -22.30
C ILE A 486 28.17 -33.17 -23.62
N ALA A 487 28.61 -32.05 -24.22
CA ALA A 487 29.42 -32.08 -25.43
C ALA A 487 30.82 -32.65 -25.14
N MET A 488 31.31 -33.57 -25.99
CA MET A 488 32.58 -34.29 -25.81
C MET A 488 33.42 -34.22 -27.10
N HIS A 489 34.67 -33.80 -26.99
CA HIS A 489 35.56 -33.74 -28.14
C HIS A 489 36.31 -35.07 -28.45
N THR A 490 36.19 -36.05 -27.54
CA THR A 490 36.78 -37.39 -27.68
C THR A 490 35.77 -38.42 -27.24
N SER A 491 35.72 -39.58 -27.93
CA SER A 491 34.84 -40.69 -27.59
C SER A 491 35.27 -41.34 -26.28
N PRO A 492 34.36 -41.41 -25.26
CA PRO A 492 34.64 -42.13 -24.03
C PRO A 492 34.53 -43.64 -24.26
N THR A 493 35.30 -44.41 -23.53
CA THR A 493 35.19 -45.88 -23.53
C THR A 493 34.19 -46.29 -22.47
N LEU A 494 32.92 -46.53 -22.85
CA LEU A 494 31.84 -46.87 -21.95
C LEU A 494 31.56 -48.38 -21.83
N GLU A 495 32.38 -49.22 -22.50
CA GLU A 495 32.16 -50.66 -22.58
C GLU A 495 32.36 -51.39 -21.23
N ASP A 496 33.10 -50.79 -20.32
CA ASP A 496 33.37 -51.33 -18.97
C ASP A 496 32.43 -50.86 -17.89
N LEU A 497 31.35 -50.10 -18.23
CA LEU A 497 30.32 -49.70 -17.26
C LEU A 497 29.41 -50.87 -16.86
N PRO A 498 29.02 -50.98 -15.60
CA PRO A 498 28.00 -51.96 -15.19
C PRO A 498 26.74 -51.82 -16.04
N PRO A 499 26.03 -52.92 -16.39
CA PRO A 499 24.85 -52.89 -17.25
C PRO A 499 23.75 -51.89 -16.78
N GLU A 500 23.59 -51.72 -15.47
CA GLU A 500 22.62 -50.80 -14.87
C GLU A 500 23.00 -49.33 -15.08
N THR A 501 24.25 -48.97 -14.93
CA THR A 501 24.80 -47.64 -15.18
C THR A 501 24.88 -47.35 -16.69
N GLY A 502 25.23 -48.35 -17.50
CA GLY A 502 25.27 -48.23 -18.96
C GLY A 502 23.90 -47.98 -19.59
N ALA A 503 22.80 -48.42 -18.96
CA ALA A 503 21.45 -48.14 -19.40
C ALA A 503 21.01 -46.65 -19.18
N LYS A 504 21.64 -45.99 -18.23
CA LYS A 504 21.35 -44.57 -17.88
C LYS A 504 22.17 -43.57 -18.69
N VAL A 505 23.23 -44.00 -19.36
CA VAL A 505 24.21 -43.14 -20.03
C VAL A 505 24.43 -43.60 -21.46
N GLN A 506 24.36 -42.72 -22.44
CA GLN A 506 24.55 -43.04 -23.85
C GLN A 506 25.46 -42.01 -24.52
N TYR A 507 26.50 -42.50 -25.23
CA TYR A 507 27.29 -41.63 -26.10
C TYR A 507 26.73 -41.64 -27.52
N ILE A 508 26.46 -40.44 -28.06
CA ILE A 508 25.96 -40.26 -29.42
C ILE A 508 27.09 -39.73 -30.30
N ALA A 509 27.68 -40.62 -31.12
CA ALA A 509 28.84 -40.30 -31.96
C ALA A 509 28.54 -39.22 -33.03
N ALA A 510 27.28 -39.13 -33.52
CA ALA A 510 26.88 -38.16 -34.54
C ALA A 510 26.89 -36.72 -34.03
N THR A 511 26.62 -36.49 -32.76
CA THR A 511 26.61 -35.14 -32.11
C THR A 511 27.79 -34.96 -31.17
N GLN A 512 28.68 -35.95 -31.07
CA GLN A 512 29.81 -35.98 -30.14
C GLN A 512 29.38 -35.60 -28.71
N SER A 513 28.29 -36.17 -28.20
CA SER A 513 27.74 -35.84 -26.91
C SER A 513 27.42 -37.08 -26.06
N LEU A 514 27.64 -36.93 -24.75
CA LEU A 514 27.24 -37.89 -23.72
C LEU A 514 25.88 -37.46 -23.17
N VAL A 515 24.87 -38.33 -23.26
CA VAL A 515 23.52 -38.09 -22.79
C VAL A 515 23.25 -38.93 -21.55
N ILE A 516 22.90 -38.30 -20.43
CA ILE A 516 22.50 -38.95 -19.18
C ILE A 516 21.00 -38.83 -19.05
N ARG A 517 20.30 -39.94 -19.01
CA ARG A 517 18.80 -39.97 -19.03
C ARG A 517 18.19 -40.14 -17.67
N GLU A 518 18.92 -40.69 -16.71
CA GLU A 518 18.46 -40.94 -15.35
C GLU A 518 19.50 -40.48 -14.34
N ARG A 519 19.09 -40.22 -13.13
CA ARG A 519 20.02 -39.84 -12.04
C ARG A 519 20.97 -40.98 -11.71
N LEU A 520 22.24 -40.65 -11.57
CA LEU A 520 23.29 -41.59 -11.16
C LEU A 520 23.44 -41.54 -9.64
N ASP A 521 23.68 -42.67 -8.99
CA ASP A 521 24.09 -42.65 -7.59
C ASP A 521 25.58 -42.24 -7.47
N PRO A 522 26.09 -41.96 -6.26
CA PRO A 522 27.45 -41.48 -6.06
C PRO A 522 28.52 -42.48 -6.55
N GLU A 523 28.27 -43.78 -6.51
CA GLU A 523 29.20 -44.83 -6.97
C GLU A 523 29.18 -44.90 -8.50
N GLU A 524 28.03 -44.88 -9.13
CA GLU A 524 27.84 -44.82 -10.58
C GLU A 524 28.50 -43.58 -11.19
N ALA A 525 28.34 -42.41 -10.52
CA ALA A 525 28.95 -41.17 -10.95
C ALA A 525 30.48 -41.20 -10.85
N ALA A 526 31.02 -41.79 -9.79
CA ALA A 526 32.44 -41.92 -9.60
C ALA A 526 33.04 -42.84 -10.68
N LEU A 527 32.38 -43.95 -11.02
CA LEU A 527 32.75 -44.84 -12.08
C LEU A 527 32.72 -44.15 -13.45
N LEU A 528 31.66 -43.39 -13.75
CA LEU A 528 31.54 -42.63 -14.99
C LEU A 528 32.70 -41.62 -15.13
N VAL A 529 32.96 -40.85 -14.06
CA VAL A 529 34.05 -39.86 -14.05
C VAL A 529 35.40 -40.49 -14.24
N ALA A 530 35.65 -41.70 -13.69
CA ALA A 530 36.92 -42.42 -13.84
C ALA A 530 37.16 -42.91 -15.28
N MET A 531 36.11 -43.12 -16.09
CA MET A 531 36.19 -43.54 -17.49
C MET A 531 36.26 -42.37 -18.48
N LEU A 532 36.14 -41.13 -18.02
CA LEU A 532 36.27 -39.95 -18.87
C LEU A 532 37.74 -39.54 -19.02
N PRO A 533 38.17 -39.06 -20.20
CA PRO A 533 39.52 -38.49 -20.39
C PRO A 533 39.80 -37.34 -19.39
N VAL A 534 41.01 -37.34 -18.83
CA VAL A 534 41.43 -36.38 -17.79
C VAL A 534 41.19 -34.92 -18.22
N ALA A 535 41.46 -34.61 -19.49
CA ALA A 535 41.22 -33.26 -20.03
C ALA A 535 39.75 -32.79 -19.99
N LEU A 536 38.77 -33.71 -19.94
CA LEU A 536 37.34 -33.39 -19.86
C LEU A 536 36.89 -33.25 -18.41
N VAL A 537 37.49 -33.94 -17.49
CA VAL A 537 37.27 -33.82 -16.05
C VAL A 537 37.73 -32.46 -15.57
N GLU A 538 38.84 -31.92 -16.08
CA GLU A 538 39.35 -30.58 -15.81
C GLU A 538 38.50 -29.47 -16.45
N ALA A 539 37.80 -29.75 -17.55
CA ALA A 539 36.93 -28.81 -18.27
C ALA A 539 35.52 -28.60 -17.62
N GLY A 540 35.29 -29.02 -16.39
CA GLY A 540 34.06 -28.79 -15.65
C GLY A 540 32.99 -29.87 -15.81
N VAL A 541 33.23 -30.94 -16.58
CA VAL A 541 32.31 -32.07 -16.74
C VAL A 541 32.05 -32.77 -15.41
N ARG A 542 33.05 -32.84 -14.53
CA ARG A 542 32.91 -33.34 -13.17
C ARG A 542 31.84 -32.58 -12.37
N ALA A 543 31.80 -31.24 -12.46
CA ALA A 543 30.81 -30.42 -11.75
C ALA A 543 29.36 -30.64 -12.25
N VAL A 544 29.21 -30.98 -13.56
CA VAL A 544 27.91 -31.32 -14.14
C VAL A 544 27.43 -32.68 -13.63
N ILE A 545 28.32 -33.68 -13.62
CA ILE A 545 28.03 -35.02 -13.12
C ILE A 545 27.75 -34.97 -11.61
N GLU A 546 28.54 -34.24 -10.83
CA GLU A 546 28.28 -34.03 -9.38
C GLU A 546 26.97 -33.36 -9.09
N ARG A 547 26.48 -32.46 -9.98
CA ARG A 547 25.16 -31.82 -9.86
C ARG A 547 24.02 -32.81 -10.07
N ILE A 548 24.21 -33.79 -10.97
CA ILE A 548 23.21 -34.82 -11.26
C ILE A 548 23.20 -35.90 -10.18
N THR A 549 24.34 -36.10 -9.52
CA THR A 549 24.57 -37.13 -8.50
C THR A 549 24.24 -36.71 -7.09
N ARG A 550 24.06 -35.42 -6.81
CA ARG A 550 23.71 -34.99 -5.44
C ARG A 550 22.40 -35.65 -5.02
N PRO A 551 22.40 -36.47 -3.96
CA PRO A 551 21.15 -36.90 -3.37
C PRO A 551 20.35 -35.67 -3.03
N GLN A 552 19.05 -35.70 -3.25
CA GLN A 552 18.16 -34.74 -2.64
C GLN A 552 18.57 -34.66 -1.16
N PRO A 553 18.78 -33.45 -0.59
CA PRO A 553 19.14 -33.35 0.81
C PRO A 553 18.11 -34.21 1.59
N PRO A 554 18.57 -34.97 2.60
CA PRO A 554 17.66 -35.79 3.41
C PRO A 554 16.51 -34.87 3.82
N GLN A 555 15.28 -35.37 3.74
CA GLN A 555 14.08 -34.59 4.14
C GLN A 555 14.41 -33.91 5.46
N PRO A 556 14.27 -32.58 5.57
CA PRO A 556 14.77 -31.84 6.69
C PRO A 556 14.15 -32.44 7.96
N THR A 557 14.98 -32.93 8.86
CA THR A 557 14.56 -33.13 10.26
C THR A 557 13.91 -31.82 10.68
N ALA A 558 12.67 -31.91 11.21
CA ALA A 558 11.87 -30.75 11.58
C ALA A 558 12.75 -29.69 12.22
N SER A 559 12.64 -28.45 11.71
CA SER A 559 13.47 -27.32 12.18
C SER A 559 13.22 -27.04 13.66
N PRO A 560 14.09 -26.31 14.35
CA PRO A 560 13.85 -25.92 15.74
C PRO A 560 12.49 -25.22 15.94
N ALA A 561 12.05 -24.37 15.03
CA ALA A 561 10.74 -23.73 15.09
C ALA A 561 9.59 -24.75 14.95
N GLU A 562 9.67 -25.68 14.01
CA GLU A 562 8.67 -26.75 13.84
C GLU A 562 8.62 -27.73 15.01
N ARG A 563 9.71 -27.89 15.77
CA ARG A 563 9.73 -28.64 17.01
C ARG A 563 9.18 -27.86 18.20
N GLY A 564 8.76 -26.58 18.00
CA GLY A 564 8.27 -25.72 19.07
C GLY A 564 9.36 -25.18 20.01
N GLU A 565 10.64 -25.20 19.58
CA GLU A 565 11.73 -24.59 20.34
C GLU A 565 11.59 -23.05 20.28
N VAL A 566 11.54 -22.42 21.44
CA VAL A 566 11.40 -20.96 21.52
C VAL A 566 12.76 -20.29 21.45
N LEU A 567 12.96 -19.38 20.50
CA LEU A 567 14.11 -18.51 20.39
C LEU A 567 13.72 -17.09 20.82
N SER A 568 14.09 -16.72 22.06
CA SER A 568 13.80 -15.41 22.63
C SER A 568 15.10 -14.70 22.99
N ILE A 569 15.27 -13.47 22.50
CA ILE A 569 16.47 -12.65 22.74
C ILE A 569 16.14 -11.41 23.56
N PRO A 570 16.88 -11.10 24.65
CA PRO A 570 16.61 -9.93 25.49
C PRO A 570 16.80 -8.62 24.72
N ARG A 571 15.90 -7.67 24.96
CA ARG A 571 15.93 -6.34 24.34
C ARG A 571 16.59 -5.31 25.22
N LEU A 572 17.04 -4.22 24.58
CA LEU A 572 17.50 -3.02 25.27
C LEU A 572 16.28 -2.22 25.71
N VAL A 573 16.24 -1.86 27.00
CA VAL A 573 15.15 -1.15 27.64
C VAL A 573 15.64 0.09 28.37
N VAL A 574 14.76 1.05 28.54
CA VAL A 574 14.96 2.26 29.34
C VAL A 574 14.23 2.09 30.67
N ARG A 575 14.87 2.52 31.76
CA ARG A 575 14.26 2.53 33.09
C ARG A 575 13.71 3.93 33.43
N HIS A 576 12.42 4.08 33.49
CA HIS A 576 11.72 5.27 34.01
C HIS A 576 11.22 5.01 35.45
N GLY A 577 12.04 5.28 36.45
CA GLY A 577 11.73 4.97 37.85
C GLY A 577 11.59 3.45 38.08
N THR A 578 10.37 2.95 38.30
CA THR A 578 10.07 1.52 38.47
C THR A 578 9.60 0.84 37.19
N GLN A 579 9.27 1.60 36.14
CA GLN A 579 8.79 1.10 34.85
C GLN A 579 9.97 0.85 33.91
N LEU A 580 9.85 -0.26 33.15
CA LEU A 580 10.79 -0.61 32.08
C LEU A 580 10.05 -0.56 30.76
N ASP A 581 10.52 0.29 29.88
CA ASP A 581 9.98 0.44 28.52
C ASP A 581 11.04 0.04 27.50
N LEU A 582 10.60 -0.42 26.32
CA LEU A 582 11.51 -0.72 25.22
C LEU A 582 12.22 0.57 24.79
N PHE A 583 13.55 0.50 24.61
CA PHE A 583 14.30 1.65 24.10
C PHE A 583 13.96 1.90 22.63
N GLU A 584 13.27 3.00 22.39
CA GLU A 584 12.77 3.39 21.07
C GLU A 584 13.09 4.86 20.76
N GLU A 585 12.77 5.26 19.55
CA GLU A 585 12.96 6.62 19.05
C GLU A 585 12.33 7.70 19.94
N THR A 586 11.19 7.42 20.53
CA THR A 586 10.45 8.34 21.40
C THR A 586 11.21 8.73 22.66
N ASP A 587 12.13 7.88 23.15
CA ASP A 587 12.87 8.14 24.39
C ASP A 587 13.87 9.31 24.29
N PHE A 588 14.34 9.61 23.09
CA PHE A 588 15.33 10.69 22.86
C PHE A 588 14.82 11.80 21.93
N LEU A 589 13.55 11.74 21.45
CA LEU A 589 12.93 12.80 20.66
C LEU A 589 12.52 14.01 21.50
N ASP A 590 12.18 13.80 22.77
CA ASP A 590 11.66 14.85 23.67
C ASP A 590 12.75 15.77 24.25
N HIS A 591 14.02 15.62 23.85
CA HIS A 591 15.06 16.52 24.27
C HIS A 591 14.97 17.83 23.50
N SER A 592 14.83 18.92 24.25
CA SER A 592 14.81 20.27 23.70
C SER A 592 16.15 20.60 23.02
N TRP A 593 16.08 20.82 21.73
CA TRP A 593 17.17 21.41 20.95
C TRP A 593 16.78 22.84 20.57
N ASP A 594 17.75 23.73 20.43
CA ASP A 594 17.50 25.14 20.14
C ASP A 594 17.88 25.46 18.69
N LEU A 595 16.88 25.50 17.82
CA LEU A 595 17.05 25.86 16.41
C LEU A 595 17.65 27.26 16.25
N SER A 596 17.42 28.17 17.22
CA SER A 596 17.96 29.54 17.18
C SER A 596 19.49 29.60 17.26
N GLN A 597 20.13 28.52 17.68
CA GLN A 597 21.61 28.46 17.78
C GLN A 597 22.24 27.76 16.57
N CYS A 598 21.44 27.17 15.69
CA CYS A 598 21.94 26.43 14.55
C CYS A 598 22.47 27.33 13.42
N ASP A 599 23.34 26.75 12.57
CA ASP A 599 23.87 27.44 11.41
C ASP A 599 22.78 27.71 10.36
N THR A 600 22.76 28.93 9.84
CA THR A 600 21.77 29.40 8.87
C THR A 600 22.29 29.50 7.45
N LEU A 601 23.54 29.06 7.18
CA LEU A 601 24.13 29.13 5.85
C LEU A 601 23.44 28.11 4.91
N LEU A 602 22.76 28.60 3.87
CA LEU A 602 22.39 27.80 2.72
C LEU A 602 23.48 27.94 1.66
N THR A 603 24.10 26.84 1.30
CA THR A 603 25.10 26.80 0.23
C THR A 603 24.44 26.95 -1.15
N GLU A 604 25.25 27.20 -2.18
CA GLU A 604 24.74 27.31 -3.56
C GLU A 604 24.12 25.98 -4.06
N ALA A 605 24.63 24.84 -3.57
CA ALA A 605 24.08 23.52 -3.87
C ALA A 605 22.72 23.27 -3.19
N GLU A 606 22.52 23.82 -1.96
CA GLU A 606 21.27 23.69 -1.23
C GLU A 606 20.18 24.66 -1.75
N TYR A 607 20.58 25.85 -2.21
CA TYR A 607 19.67 26.84 -2.76
C TYR A 607 20.38 27.74 -3.77
N SER A 608 20.08 27.59 -5.05
CA SER A 608 20.71 28.36 -6.14
C SER A 608 19.89 29.60 -6.55
N GLY A 609 18.62 29.70 -6.16
CA GLY A 609 17.73 30.80 -6.58
C GLY A 609 17.41 30.81 -8.09
N GLN A 610 17.73 29.74 -8.82
CA GLN A 610 17.41 29.62 -10.24
C GLN A 610 15.98 29.13 -10.43
N ARG A 611 15.14 29.98 -11.04
CA ARG A 611 13.80 29.60 -11.47
C ARG A 611 13.86 28.59 -12.61
N LEU A 612 13.22 27.47 -12.45
CA LEU A 612 12.74 26.67 -13.57
C LEU A 612 11.45 27.33 -14.10
N GLY A 613 11.48 27.82 -15.35
CA GLY A 613 10.32 28.40 -16.03
C GLY A 613 9.14 27.45 -16.06
N GLY A 614 7.93 27.95 -16.27
CA GLY A 614 6.68 27.19 -16.26
C GLY A 614 6.80 25.87 -17.01
N THR A 615 6.60 24.78 -16.29
CA THR A 615 6.85 23.42 -16.78
C THR A 615 5.51 22.72 -16.92
N GLU A 616 5.33 22.05 -18.02
CA GLU A 616 4.18 21.16 -18.24
C GLU A 616 4.66 19.72 -18.00
N ILE A 617 3.96 18.97 -17.17
CA ILE A 617 4.21 17.53 -16.92
C ILE A 617 3.03 16.72 -17.42
N GLU A 618 3.34 15.62 -18.08
CA GLU A 618 2.38 14.58 -18.43
C GLU A 618 2.55 13.40 -17.47
N TYR A 619 1.45 13.01 -16.82
CA TYR A 619 1.37 11.81 -16.00
C TYR A 619 0.64 10.73 -16.77
N ASP A 620 1.30 9.63 -17.01
CA ASP A 620 0.73 8.45 -17.66
C ASP A 620 0.96 7.18 -16.86
N VAL A 621 0.22 6.13 -17.18
CA VAL A 621 0.42 4.80 -16.60
C VAL A 621 1.03 3.90 -17.65
N THR A 622 2.18 3.28 -17.32
CA THR A 622 2.84 2.31 -18.20
C THR A 622 2.06 1.00 -18.26
N ASP A 623 2.32 0.17 -19.27
CA ASP A 623 1.74 -1.18 -19.38
C ASP A 623 2.05 -2.07 -18.17
N GLN A 624 3.12 -1.75 -17.43
CA GLN A 624 3.47 -2.41 -16.17
C GLN A 624 2.71 -1.87 -14.95
N GLY A 625 1.82 -0.88 -15.12
CA GLY A 625 1.01 -0.28 -14.06
C GLY A 625 1.76 0.69 -13.16
N LYS A 626 2.91 1.25 -13.61
CA LYS A 626 3.64 2.30 -12.89
C LYS A 626 3.33 3.66 -13.47
N LEU A 627 3.20 4.67 -12.61
CA LEU A 627 3.09 6.06 -13.04
C LEU A 627 4.40 6.50 -13.72
N LYS A 628 4.27 7.08 -14.92
CA LYS A 628 5.36 7.69 -15.66
C LYS A 628 5.13 9.19 -15.70
N GLU A 629 6.17 9.94 -15.34
CA GLU A 629 6.20 11.39 -15.43
C GLU A 629 7.08 11.79 -16.63
N GLN A 630 6.58 12.65 -17.49
CA GLN A 630 7.33 13.17 -18.61
C GLN A 630 7.22 14.69 -18.66
N PHE A 631 8.36 15.37 -18.46
CA PHE A 631 8.43 16.81 -18.61
C PHE A 631 8.27 17.19 -20.10
N ILE A 632 7.31 18.03 -20.40
CA ILE A 632 7.14 18.59 -21.73
C ILE A 632 7.88 19.93 -21.73
N ASN A 633 9.09 19.95 -22.28
CA ASN A 633 9.86 21.19 -22.46
C ASN A 633 9.26 22.02 -23.60
N GLU A 634 8.33 22.90 -23.33
CA GLU A 634 8.06 24.03 -24.21
C GLU A 634 8.88 25.25 -23.79
N LEU A 635 9.91 25.51 -24.59
CA LEU A 635 10.62 26.77 -24.72
C LEU A 635 11.27 27.39 -23.46
N ARG A 636 12.53 27.05 -23.30
CA ARG A 636 13.55 27.99 -22.82
C ARG A 636 13.47 29.29 -23.64
N ASN A 637 12.72 30.25 -23.21
CA ASN A 637 12.93 31.68 -23.52
C ASN A 637 11.67 32.46 -23.19
N THR A 638 11.55 32.89 -21.97
CA THR A 638 11.09 34.25 -21.65
C THR A 638 11.46 34.53 -20.19
N MET A 639 12.72 34.87 -19.97
CA MET A 639 13.07 35.65 -18.77
C MET A 639 12.50 37.05 -19.02
N THR A 640 11.30 37.29 -18.63
CA THR A 640 10.80 38.65 -18.43
C THR A 640 11.02 39.01 -16.95
N LEU A 641 11.96 39.89 -16.73
CA LEU A 641 12.10 40.68 -15.53
C LEU A 641 10.81 41.47 -15.31
N PHE A 642 9.88 40.93 -14.54
CA PHE A 642 8.82 41.74 -13.96
C PHE A 642 9.08 41.79 -12.44
N SER A 643 9.53 42.95 -11.97
CA SER A 643 9.42 43.35 -10.59
C SER A 643 7.93 43.48 -10.30
N THR A 644 7.36 42.49 -9.65
CA THR A 644 6.06 42.65 -9.01
C THR A 644 6.34 43.28 -7.64
N ASP A 645 6.05 44.58 -7.54
CA ASP A 645 6.01 45.30 -6.28
C ASP A 645 4.86 44.73 -5.43
N GLN A 646 5.09 43.56 -4.80
CA GLN A 646 4.09 42.89 -3.99
C GLN A 646 4.09 43.39 -2.53
N GLY A 647 4.94 44.40 -2.22
CA GLY A 647 4.99 45.02 -0.89
C GLY A 647 5.39 44.09 0.26
N TRP A 648 6.07 42.98 -0.04
CA TRP A 648 6.56 42.07 0.98
C TRP A 648 7.73 42.69 1.78
N THR A 649 7.73 42.41 3.08
CA THR A 649 8.85 42.69 3.99
C THR A 649 9.59 41.40 4.29
N PRO A 650 10.88 41.44 4.69
CA PRO A 650 11.58 40.24 5.16
C PRO A 650 10.86 39.50 6.28
N ALA A 651 10.19 40.26 7.18
CA ALA A 651 9.41 39.69 8.29
C ALA A 651 8.20 38.87 7.80
N GLU A 652 7.54 39.33 6.73
CA GLU A 652 6.41 38.59 6.11
C GLU A 652 6.88 37.30 5.42
N LEU A 653 8.04 37.31 4.78
CA LEU A 653 8.64 36.11 4.20
C LEU A 653 9.01 35.11 5.31
N VAL A 654 9.63 35.58 6.40
CA VAL A 654 9.95 34.75 7.58
C VAL A 654 8.71 34.14 8.19
N TYR A 655 7.65 34.96 8.40
CA TYR A 655 6.37 34.47 8.93
C TYR A 655 5.71 33.44 8.00
N TRP A 656 5.81 33.64 6.67
CA TRP A 656 5.30 32.70 5.70
C TRP A 656 6.09 31.38 5.75
N LEU A 657 7.42 31.43 5.80
CA LEU A 657 8.28 30.24 5.91
C LEU A 657 7.98 29.44 7.18
N ASP A 658 7.84 30.12 8.31
CA ASP A 658 7.49 29.51 9.59
C ASP A 658 6.18 28.69 9.51
N ARG A 659 5.16 29.26 8.88
CA ARG A 659 3.87 28.58 8.71
C ARG A 659 3.87 27.49 7.65
N ALA A 660 4.75 27.60 6.65
CA ALA A 660 4.81 26.67 5.53
C ALA A 660 5.68 25.43 5.81
N ILE A 661 6.54 25.49 6.84
CA ILE A 661 7.45 24.40 7.22
C ILE A 661 6.94 23.75 8.51
N PRO A 662 6.57 22.44 8.50
CA PRO A 662 6.19 21.75 9.73
C PRO A 662 7.38 21.58 10.69
N HIS A 663 7.28 22.14 11.91
CA HIS A 663 8.30 22.01 12.96
C HIS A 663 7.64 21.98 14.37
N PRO A 664 6.86 20.93 14.69
CA PRO A 664 6.10 20.86 15.94
C PRO A 664 6.98 20.79 17.20
N ASP A 665 8.26 20.45 17.04
CA ASP A 665 9.29 20.32 18.07
C ASP A 665 10.09 21.61 18.35
N VAL A 666 9.79 22.69 17.65
CA VAL A 666 10.49 23.97 17.73
C VAL A 666 9.50 25.09 18.09
N THR A 667 9.87 25.96 19.02
CA THR A 667 9.01 27.10 19.37
C THR A 667 9.04 28.19 18.29
N PHE A 668 7.95 28.92 18.16
CA PHE A 668 7.87 30.07 17.24
C PHE A 668 9.03 31.08 17.43
N ARG A 669 9.49 31.28 18.68
CA ARG A 669 10.63 32.16 18.97
C ARG A 669 11.93 31.65 18.33
N GLU A 670 12.18 30.38 18.41
CA GLU A 670 13.39 29.74 17.86
C GLU A 670 13.35 29.71 16.33
N SER A 671 12.21 29.28 15.74
CA SER A 671 12.06 29.25 14.30
C SER A 671 12.15 30.65 13.68
N ASN A 672 11.49 31.64 14.28
CA ASN A 672 11.55 33.02 13.81
C ASN A 672 12.98 33.59 13.86
N ALA A 673 13.73 33.34 14.95
CA ALA A 673 15.12 33.79 15.07
C ALA A 673 16.03 33.13 14.02
N PHE A 674 15.86 31.83 13.77
CA PHE A 674 16.60 31.09 12.75
C PHE A 674 16.26 31.59 11.34
N LEU A 675 14.97 31.65 10.98
CA LEU A 675 14.49 32.06 9.68
C LEU A 675 14.86 33.52 9.34
N THR A 676 14.80 34.40 10.35
CA THR A 676 15.21 35.79 10.18
C THR A 676 16.69 35.88 9.81
N ARG A 677 17.57 35.23 10.57
CA ARG A 677 19.02 35.22 10.27
C ARG A 677 19.31 34.61 8.91
N LEU A 678 18.66 33.50 8.57
CA LEU A 678 18.81 32.82 7.29
C LEU A 678 18.40 33.75 6.13
N THR A 679 17.21 34.38 6.23
CA THR A 679 16.72 35.32 5.21
C THR A 679 17.63 36.52 5.03
N MET A 680 18.08 37.11 6.14
CA MET A 680 19.03 38.25 6.09
C MET A 680 20.38 37.86 5.49
N ARG A 681 20.89 36.66 5.80
CA ARG A 681 22.13 36.14 5.17
C ARG A 681 21.99 35.94 3.67
N LEU A 682 20.85 35.47 3.18
CA LEU A 682 20.58 35.35 1.75
C LEU A 682 20.60 36.72 1.05
N ILE A 683 20.04 37.73 1.71
CA ILE A 683 20.01 39.11 1.20
C ILE A 683 21.41 39.76 1.29
N ASP A 684 22.03 39.75 2.46
CA ASP A 684 23.22 40.55 2.75
C ASP A 684 24.51 39.89 2.23
N GLU A 685 24.64 38.54 2.39
CA GLU A 685 25.86 37.81 2.03
C GLU A 685 25.81 37.21 0.64
N ARG A 686 24.63 36.72 0.20
CA ARG A 686 24.47 36.05 -1.11
C ARG A 686 23.87 36.95 -2.18
N GLY A 687 23.51 38.21 -1.85
CA GLY A 687 23.05 39.22 -2.80
C GLY A 687 21.68 38.98 -3.42
N PHE A 688 20.83 38.14 -2.86
CA PHE A 688 19.46 37.99 -3.31
C PHE A 688 18.65 39.23 -2.94
N ASN A 689 17.82 39.73 -3.85
CA ASN A 689 16.81 40.72 -3.44
C ASN A 689 15.59 40.01 -2.84
N LEU A 690 14.81 40.74 -2.04
CA LEU A 690 13.64 40.19 -1.37
C LEU A 690 12.60 39.65 -2.36
N ASP A 691 12.38 40.37 -3.47
CA ASP A 691 11.43 39.95 -4.49
C ASP A 691 11.79 38.60 -5.11
N GLN A 692 13.09 38.36 -5.34
CA GLN A 692 13.58 37.07 -5.83
C GLN A 692 13.26 35.95 -4.84
N LEU A 693 13.52 36.16 -3.55
CA LEU A 693 13.23 35.18 -2.50
C LEU A 693 11.72 34.92 -2.38
N VAL A 694 10.90 35.97 -2.42
CA VAL A 694 9.43 35.85 -2.36
C VAL A 694 8.88 35.12 -3.58
N MET A 695 9.41 35.43 -4.75
CA MET A 695 9.02 34.76 -5.98
C MET A 695 9.40 33.29 -6.00
N ASP A 696 10.50 32.91 -5.38
CA ASP A 696 11.02 31.53 -5.28
C ASP A 696 10.76 30.90 -3.89
N LYS A 697 9.85 31.46 -3.12
CA LYS A 697 9.65 31.11 -1.71
C LYS A 697 9.33 29.64 -1.44
N TYR A 698 8.75 28.92 -2.40
CA TYR A 698 8.45 27.48 -2.24
C TYR A 698 9.73 26.64 -2.36
N HIS A 699 10.59 26.94 -3.33
CA HIS A 699 11.89 26.30 -3.43
C HIS A 699 12.79 26.66 -2.23
N LEU A 700 12.74 27.93 -1.80
CA LEU A 700 13.38 28.38 -0.58
C LEU A 700 12.85 27.61 0.63
N ARG A 701 11.53 27.44 0.76
CA ARG A 701 10.90 26.64 1.82
C ARG A 701 11.47 25.23 1.86
N ASP A 702 11.58 24.55 0.71
CA ASP A 702 12.05 23.17 0.65
C ASP A 702 13.53 23.06 1.02
N ALA A 703 14.34 24.00 0.60
CA ALA A 703 15.74 24.11 1.01
C ALA A 703 15.88 24.35 2.53
N VAL A 704 15.05 25.26 3.06
CA VAL A 704 15.03 25.56 4.51
C VAL A 704 14.51 24.38 5.32
N ALA A 705 13.46 23.72 4.86
CA ALA A 705 12.92 22.52 5.49
C ALA A 705 13.96 21.41 5.56
N THR A 706 14.72 21.20 4.49
CA THR A 706 15.84 20.25 4.44
C THR A 706 16.92 20.63 5.44
N LYS A 707 17.26 21.92 5.55
CA LYS A 707 18.26 22.43 6.50
C LYS A 707 17.82 22.21 7.96
N ILE A 708 16.57 22.55 8.29
CA ILE A 708 16.00 22.30 9.61
C ILE A 708 16.01 20.80 9.93
N GLN A 709 15.67 19.96 8.97
CA GLN A 709 15.71 18.52 9.15
C GLN A 709 17.14 18.00 9.39
N ALA A 710 18.14 18.54 8.71
CA ALA A 710 19.53 18.20 8.95
C ALA A 710 19.96 18.55 10.40
N HIS A 711 19.64 19.75 10.88
CA HIS A 711 19.92 20.15 12.25
C HIS A 711 19.15 19.30 13.29
N ARG A 712 17.90 18.96 12.99
CA ARG A 712 17.12 18.05 13.84
C ARG A 712 17.78 16.68 13.95
N LEU A 713 18.29 16.14 12.84
CA LEU A 713 19.02 14.87 12.84
C LEU A 713 20.33 14.96 13.64
N GLU A 714 21.06 16.06 13.55
CA GLU A 714 22.27 16.30 14.36
C GLU A 714 21.94 16.38 15.86
N ALA A 715 20.92 17.17 16.22
CA ALA A 715 20.46 17.28 17.61
C ALA A 715 19.99 15.94 18.17
N ARG A 716 19.27 15.18 17.35
CA ARG A 716 18.82 13.83 17.68
C ARG A 716 19.98 12.86 17.91
N LYS A 717 20.98 12.87 17.04
CA LYS A 717 22.22 12.10 17.23
C LYS A 717 22.93 12.47 18.53
N LEU A 718 22.99 13.74 18.85
CA LEU A 718 23.60 14.22 20.11
C LEU A 718 22.82 13.70 21.32
N SER A 719 21.49 13.83 21.30
CA SER A 719 20.61 13.35 22.36
C SER A 719 20.73 11.83 22.56
N TYR A 720 20.68 11.08 21.47
CA TYR A 720 20.90 9.65 21.45
C TYR A 720 22.26 9.26 22.09
N ASN A 721 23.33 9.93 21.70
CA ASN A 721 24.65 9.67 22.26
C ASN A 721 24.73 9.94 23.78
N LEU A 722 23.97 10.92 24.29
CA LEU A 722 23.89 11.20 25.73
C LEU A 722 23.22 10.05 26.49
N PHE A 723 22.21 9.39 25.91
CA PHE A 723 21.60 8.18 26.48
C PHE A 723 22.58 7.01 26.57
N LEU A 724 23.52 6.89 25.65
CA LEU A 724 24.50 5.81 25.63
C LEU A 724 25.61 5.98 26.66
N LEU A 725 25.79 7.19 27.22
CA LEU A 725 26.87 7.46 28.20
C LEU A 725 26.62 6.73 29.52
N PRO A 726 27.69 6.25 30.17
CA PRO A 726 27.62 5.74 31.54
C PRO A 726 27.22 6.87 32.51
N GLY A 727 26.16 6.65 33.29
CA GLY A 727 25.66 7.63 34.28
C GLY A 727 24.57 8.57 33.79
N SER A 728 23.95 8.25 32.66
CA SER A 728 22.70 8.86 32.18
C SER A 728 21.63 8.82 33.30
N GLN A 729 20.79 9.85 33.38
CA GLN A 729 19.66 9.91 34.34
C GLN A 729 18.62 8.81 34.09
N THR A 730 18.56 8.31 32.87
CA THR A 730 17.71 7.19 32.41
C THR A 730 18.62 6.06 31.94
N PRO A 731 18.99 5.11 32.80
CA PRO A 731 19.94 4.08 32.44
C PRO A 731 19.31 3.06 31.46
N LEU A 732 20.07 2.74 30.42
CA LEU A 732 19.77 1.61 29.54
C LEU A 732 20.18 0.32 30.22
N GLU A 733 19.34 -0.70 30.13
CA GLU A 733 19.63 -2.04 30.63
C GLU A 733 19.05 -3.11 29.67
N VAL A 734 19.56 -4.33 29.82
CA VAL A 734 19.01 -5.51 29.13
C VAL A 734 18.30 -6.36 30.17
N HIS A 735 16.98 -6.44 30.10
CA HIS A 735 16.17 -7.14 31.09
C HIS A 735 15.75 -8.53 30.57
N PRO A 736 15.96 -9.61 31.34
CA PRO A 736 15.73 -10.97 30.88
C PRO A 736 14.28 -11.32 30.64
N GLU A 737 13.32 -10.57 31.18
CA GLU A 737 11.88 -10.77 30.95
C GLU A 737 11.33 -9.98 29.75
N ILE A 738 12.07 -8.99 29.25
CA ILE A 738 11.65 -8.20 28.08
C ILE A 738 12.47 -8.67 26.87
N CYS A 739 11.92 -9.67 26.21
CA CYS A 739 12.55 -10.33 25.07
C CYS A 739 11.77 -10.12 23.78
N PHE A 740 12.48 -10.14 22.68
CA PHE A 740 11.91 -10.42 21.38
C PHE A 740 11.89 -11.95 21.18
N THR A 741 10.74 -12.50 20.85
CA THR A 741 10.59 -13.93 20.57
C THR A 741 10.31 -14.11 19.07
N TYR A 742 11.14 -14.89 18.42
CA TYR A 742 10.90 -15.23 17.02
C TYR A 742 9.64 -16.07 16.88
N PRO A 743 8.66 -15.64 16.05
CA PRO A 743 7.42 -16.40 15.85
C PRO A 743 7.72 -17.80 15.33
N LEU A 744 7.00 -18.81 15.84
CA LEU A 744 7.21 -20.21 15.42
C LEU A 744 6.71 -20.47 14.00
N ASP A 745 5.69 -19.74 13.57
CA ASP A 745 4.90 -19.95 12.36
C ASP A 745 5.04 -18.84 11.31
N ALA A 746 5.85 -17.81 11.58
CA ALA A 746 6.00 -16.67 10.69
C ALA A 746 7.47 -16.23 10.51
N TYR A 747 7.96 -16.34 9.28
CA TYR A 747 9.28 -15.85 8.85
C TYR A 747 9.18 -15.14 7.50
N PRO A 748 8.81 -13.85 7.48
CA PRO A 748 8.41 -13.09 6.28
C PRO A 748 9.60 -12.59 5.44
N TYR A 749 10.28 -13.46 4.73
CA TYR A 749 11.37 -13.12 3.82
C TYR A 749 10.86 -12.61 2.45
N ASN A 750 11.72 -11.86 1.72
CA ASN A 750 11.44 -11.41 0.36
C ASN A 750 11.94 -12.42 -0.68
N THR A 751 13.11 -13.03 -0.46
CA THR A 751 13.72 -13.99 -1.35
C THR A 751 14.09 -15.27 -0.59
N LEU A 752 13.77 -16.42 -1.17
CA LEU A 752 14.12 -17.72 -0.59
C LEU A 752 15.54 -18.10 -1.01
N TYR A 753 16.38 -18.52 -0.06
CA TYR A 753 17.66 -19.16 -0.35
C TYR A 753 17.44 -20.47 -1.10
N ARG A 754 18.06 -20.62 -2.27
CA ARG A 754 18.00 -21.81 -3.14
C ARG A 754 19.37 -22.40 -3.41
N GLY A 755 20.36 -22.05 -2.61
CA GLY A 755 21.72 -22.53 -2.77
C GLY A 755 21.91 -24.00 -2.39
N ALA A 756 23.06 -24.52 -2.71
CA ALA A 756 23.39 -25.95 -2.54
C ALA A 756 23.91 -26.31 -1.13
N TYR A 757 24.22 -25.32 -0.28
CA TYR A 757 24.75 -25.60 1.04
C TYR A 757 23.61 -25.99 2.01
N PRO A 758 23.66 -27.20 2.63
CA PRO A 758 22.62 -27.66 3.55
C PRO A 758 22.88 -27.11 4.97
N PHE A 759 22.28 -25.99 5.28
CA PHE A 759 22.33 -25.44 6.64
C PHE A 759 21.64 -26.38 7.64
N LYS A 760 22.27 -26.61 8.79
CA LYS A 760 21.82 -27.60 9.80
C LYS A 760 21.25 -26.98 11.06
N LYS A 761 21.61 -25.72 11.35
CA LYS A 761 21.29 -25.07 12.62
C LYS A 761 20.38 -23.86 12.46
N HIS A 762 19.85 -23.61 11.25
CA HIS A 762 18.92 -22.49 11.07
C HIS A 762 17.60 -22.73 11.80
N TYR A 763 17.06 -21.71 12.41
CA TYR A 763 15.87 -21.79 13.25
C TYR A 763 14.61 -22.23 12.48
N TYR A 764 14.42 -21.70 11.28
CA TYR A 764 13.34 -22.06 10.39
C TYR A 764 13.80 -23.05 9.32
N THR A 765 12.87 -23.80 8.76
CA THR A 765 13.13 -24.74 7.65
C THR A 765 13.64 -24.01 6.40
N GLN A 766 13.14 -22.83 6.16
CA GLN A 766 13.52 -21.97 5.04
C GLN A 766 14.42 -20.85 5.52
N ILE A 767 15.34 -20.41 4.65
CA ILE A 767 16.23 -19.27 4.92
C ILE A 767 15.88 -18.18 3.94
N GLY A 768 15.48 -17.03 4.46
CA GLY A 768 15.13 -15.87 3.68
C GLY A 768 16.28 -14.88 3.51
N ASP A 769 16.23 -14.11 2.43
CA ASP A 769 17.07 -12.95 2.15
C ASP A 769 18.58 -13.22 2.32
N LEU A 770 19.01 -14.41 1.86
CA LEU A 770 20.40 -14.84 1.81
C LEU A 770 20.74 -15.22 0.35
N GLU A 771 21.76 -14.59 -0.22
CA GLU A 771 22.26 -14.95 -1.55
C GLU A 771 23.05 -16.26 -1.50
N ASP A 772 23.07 -17.03 -2.60
CA ASP A 772 23.80 -18.32 -2.70
C ASP A 772 25.33 -18.15 -2.70
N ARG A 773 25.81 -16.94 -2.90
CA ARG A 773 27.24 -16.58 -2.90
C ARG A 773 27.36 -15.16 -2.37
N GLY A 774 28.41 -14.91 -1.66
CA GLY A 774 28.65 -13.58 -1.11
C GLY A 774 29.22 -13.65 0.30
N GLU A 775 29.44 -12.50 0.84
CA GLU A 775 30.13 -12.38 2.13
C GLU A 775 29.19 -12.76 3.29
N GLU A 776 27.91 -12.41 3.22
CA GLU A 776 26.90 -12.82 4.22
C GLU A 776 26.64 -14.32 4.20
N PHE A 777 26.62 -14.93 3.01
CA PHE A 777 26.55 -16.38 2.87
C PHE A 777 27.72 -17.09 3.55
N ASN A 778 28.95 -16.60 3.33
CA ASN A 778 30.13 -17.18 3.98
C ASN A 778 30.06 -17.04 5.51
N CYS A 779 29.50 -15.92 6.01
CA CYS A 779 29.25 -15.72 7.44
C CYS A 779 28.23 -16.75 7.97
N ALA A 780 27.13 -16.96 7.26
CA ALA A 780 26.12 -17.95 7.64
C ALA A 780 26.69 -19.38 7.66
N VAL A 781 27.48 -19.76 6.67
CA VAL A 781 28.20 -21.05 6.63
C VAL A 781 29.17 -21.23 7.81
N PHE A 782 29.88 -20.16 8.12
CA PHE A 782 30.77 -20.16 9.27
C PHE A 782 30.01 -20.34 10.60
N LEU A 783 28.94 -19.60 10.82
CA LEU A 783 28.07 -19.71 12.01
C LEU A 783 27.46 -21.13 12.13
N ASP A 784 26.99 -21.68 11.03
CA ASP A 784 26.45 -23.04 11.00
C ASP A 784 27.48 -24.12 11.37
N SER A 785 28.77 -23.89 11.07
CA SER A 785 29.87 -24.79 11.35
C SER A 785 30.36 -24.73 12.81
N LEU A 786 30.09 -23.63 13.55
CA LEU A 786 30.63 -23.44 14.91
C LEU A 786 29.99 -24.39 15.92
N PRO A 787 30.78 -25.20 16.68
CA PRO A 787 30.22 -26.10 17.68
C PRO A 787 29.53 -25.40 18.84
N GLN A 788 29.86 -24.15 19.13
CA GLN A 788 29.25 -23.33 20.20
C GLN A 788 27.84 -22.90 19.85
N VAL A 789 27.52 -22.74 18.57
CA VAL A 789 26.21 -22.32 18.09
C VAL A 789 25.23 -23.47 18.11
N LYS A 790 24.18 -23.35 18.91
CA LYS A 790 23.08 -24.31 19.01
C LYS A 790 22.09 -24.12 17.87
N VAL A 791 21.65 -22.88 17.66
CA VAL A 791 20.69 -22.48 16.62
C VAL A 791 20.99 -21.05 16.20
N TRP A 792 20.76 -20.72 14.93
CA TRP A 792 20.88 -19.36 14.44
C TRP A 792 19.72 -19.02 13.50
N VAL A 793 19.44 -17.74 13.31
CA VAL A 793 18.43 -17.23 12.39
C VAL A 793 19.01 -16.11 11.52
N ARG A 794 18.73 -16.12 10.22
CA ARG A 794 18.93 -14.94 9.37
C ARG A 794 17.88 -13.90 9.78
N ASN A 795 18.30 -12.82 10.38
CA ASN A 795 17.42 -11.77 10.86
C ASN A 795 17.04 -10.87 9.69
N LEU A 796 15.74 -10.64 9.50
CA LEU A 796 15.23 -9.94 8.32
C LEU A 796 15.16 -8.43 8.56
N GLU A 797 15.58 -7.62 7.58
CA GLU A 797 15.49 -6.16 7.69
C GLU A 797 14.04 -5.67 7.59
N ARG A 798 13.75 -4.55 8.28
CA ARG A 798 12.47 -3.83 8.22
C ARG A 798 11.24 -4.68 8.56
N ARG A 799 11.41 -5.66 9.45
CA ARG A 799 10.35 -6.55 9.95
C ARG A 799 10.25 -6.49 11.49
N PRO A 800 9.84 -5.36 12.11
CA PRO A 800 9.95 -5.13 13.55
C PRO A 800 9.23 -6.16 14.43
N ASN A 801 8.19 -6.79 13.92
CA ASN A 801 7.43 -7.83 14.62
C ASN A 801 7.99 -9.24 14.43
N HIS A 802 8.89 -9.44 13.47
CA HIS A 802 9.42 -10.75 13.07
C HIS A 802 10.94 -10.83 13.17
N SER A 803 11.60 -9.76 13.57
CA SER A 803 13.06 -9.66 13.64
C SER A 803 13.51 -8.89 14.84
N PHE A 804 14.63 -9.32 15.44
CA PHE A 804 15.30 -8.58 16.48
C PHE A 804 15.92 -7.30 15.92
N TRP A 805 15.83 -6.21 16.68
CA TRP A 805 16.40 -4.93 16.30
C TRP A 805 16.85 -4.12 17.53
N LEU A 806 17.80 -3.22 17.32
CA LEU A 806 18.28 -2.24 18.27
C LEU A 806 18.03 -0.83 17.70
N GLN A 807 17.67 0.13 18.56
CA GLN A 807 17.41 1.50 18.14
C GLN A 807 18.71 2.26 17.91
N THR A 808 18.90 2.83 16.71
CA THR A 808 19.94 3.83 16.41
C THR A 808 19.37 5.25 16.49
N SER A 809 20.16 6.26 16.27
CA SER A 809 19.70 7.66 16.32
C SER A 809 18.68 7.98 15.23
N THR A 810 18.66 7.24 14.13
CA THR A 810 17.85 7.55 12.93
C THR A 810 16.90 6.45 12.49
N ASP A 811 17.19 5.18 12.84
CA ASP A 811 16.43 4.02 12.36
C ASP A 811 16.56 2.83 13.31
N ARG A 812 15.87 1.76 13.04
CA ARG A 812 16.03 0.47 13.71
C ARG A 812 17.11 -0.34 13.01
N PHE A 813 18.12 -0.72 13.76
CA PHE A 813 19.21 -1.56 13.32
C PHE A 813 18.79 -3.03 13.42
N TYR A 814 18.70 -3.73 12.31
CA TYR A 814 18.43 -5.17 12.21
C TYR A 814 19.75 -5.88 11.93
N PRO A 815 20.39 -6.52 12.93
CA PRO A 815 21.62 -7.26 12.68
C PRO A 815 21.38 -8.46 11.74
N ASP A 816 22.39 -8.87 10.99
CA ASP A 816 22.28 -9.93 10.00
C ASP A 816 21.91 -11.29 10.56
N PHE A 817 22.51 -11.67 11.70
CA PHE A 817 22.31 -12.98 12.30
C PHE A 817 22.13 -12.88 13.81
N VAL A 818 21.23 -13.71 14.32
CA VAL A 818 21.02 -13.93 15.75
C VAL A 818 21.22 -15.41 16.06
N CYS A 819 22.08 -15.71 17.02
CA CYS A 819 22.42 -17.06 17.42
C CYS A 819 22.11 -17.30 18.91
N LEU A 820 21.61 -18.49 19.23
CA LEU A 820 21.60 -19.03 20.59
C LEU A 820 22.74 -20.03 20.74
N LEU A 821 23.54 -19.85 21.75
CA LEU A 821 24.67 -20.73 22.05
C LEU A 821 24.26 -21.90 22.96
N HIS A 822 25.08 -22.95 22.98
CA HIS A 822 24.83 -24.11 23.86
C HIS A 822 24.90 -23.79 25.35
N ASP A 823 25.63 -22.75 25.74
CA ASP A 823 25.73 -22.27 27.14
C ASP A 823 24.57 -21.33 27.56
N GLY A 824 23.65 -21.09 26.63
CA GLY A 824 22.47 -20.24 26.87
C GLY A 824 22.68 -18.75 26.64
N ARG A 825 23.87 -18.33 26.20
CA ARG A 825 24.12 -16.94 25.75
C ARG A 825 23.59 -16.72 24.33
N TYR A 826 23.37 -15.44 24.00
CA TYR A 826 23.00 -15.01 22.67
C TYR A 826 24.19 -14.35 21.98
N LEU A 827 24.37 -14.64 20.69
CA LEU A 827 25.37 -13.97 19.88
C LEU A 827 24.65 -13.27 18.72
N VAL A 828 24.87 -11.99 18.59
CA VAL A 828 24.38 -11.17 17.49
C VAL A 828 25.55 -10.80 16.58
N VAL A 829 25.37 -11.05 15.29
CA VAL A 829 26.42 -10.79 14.28
C VAL A 829 25.87 -9.84 13.21
N GLU A 830 26.59 -8.77 12.98
CA GLU A 830 26.39 -7.85 11.86
C GLU A 830 27.60 -7.91 10.95
N TYR A 831 27.46 -8.40 9.76
CA TYR A 831 28.56 -8.47 8.78
C TYR A 831 28.74 -7.16 8.03
N LYS A 832 29.97 -6.69 7.88
CA LYS A 832 30.30 -5.51 7.06
C LYS A 832 31.52 -5.74 6.19
N GLY A 833 31.36 -5.49 4.89
CA GLY A 833 32.49 -5.43 3.95
C GLY A 833 33.51 -4.36 4.38
N GLU A 834 34.76 -4.53 3.94
CA GLU A 834 35.87 -3.65 4.34
C GLU A 834 35.63 -2.18 3.97
N ASP A 835 34.99 -1.93 2.84
CA ASP A 835 34.69 -0.60 2.29
C ASP A 835 33.63 0.17 3.11
N ARG A 836 32.70 -0.54 3.76
CA ARG A 836 31.59 0.04 4.53
C ARG A 836 31.81 0.04 6.03
N TRP A 837 32.84 -0.61 6.52
CA TRP A 837 33.08 -0.81 7.95
C TRP A 837 33.33 0.50 8.72
N SER A 838 33.92 1.50 8.08
CA SER A 838 34.31 2.78 8.70
C SER A 838 33.28 3.90 8.53
N ASN A 839 32.16 3.68 7.84
CA ASN A 839 31.14 4.71 7.68
C ASN A 839 30.41 5.00 9.01
N GLU A 840 29.73 6.13 9.09
CA GLU A 840 29.06 6.63 10.30
C GLU A 840 27.97 5.66 10.78
N ASP A 841 27.16 5.13 9.85
CA ASP A 841 26.11 4.16 10.12
C ASP A 841 26.67 2.86 10.76
N SER A 842 27.74 2.30 10.19
CA SER A 842 28.38 1.11 10.76
C SER A 842 29.00 1.35 12.13
N ARG A 843 29.51 2.57 12.36
CA ARG A 843 30.04 2.95 13.66
C ARG A 843 28.94 3.03 14.71
N GLU A 844 27.81 3.61 14.40
CA GLU A 844 26.67 3.73 15.30
C GLU A 844 26.07 2.36 15.63
N LYS A 845 25.87 1.49 14.63
CA LYS A 845 25.43 0.10 14.82
C LYS A 845 26.35 -0.69 15.74
N ARG A 846 27.64 -0.48 15.62
CA ARG A 846 28.64 -1.10 16.50
C ARG A 846 28.50 -0.61 17.94
N ILE A 847 28.40 0.71 18.13
CA ILE A 847 28.26 1.30 19.46
C ILE A 847 27.04 0.75 20.19
N ILE A 848 25.87 0.73 19.53
CA ILE A 848 24.64 0.24 20.17
C ILE A 848 24.69 -1.28 20.43
N GLY A 849 25.30 -2.05 19.54
CA GLY A 849 25.52 -3.48 19.74
C GLY A 849 26.43 -3.74 20.96
N GLU A 850 27.53 -3.01 21.10
CA GLU A 850 28.42 -3.09 22.28
C GLU A 850 27.74 -2.62 23.58
N VAL A 851 26.86 -1.60 23.53
CA VAL A 851 26.08 -1.15 24.69
C VAL A 851 25.13 -2.27 25.12
N TRP A 852 24.41 -2.90 24.17
CA TRP A 852 23.52 -4.02 24.45
C TRP A 852 24.28 -5.20 25.06
N GLU A 853 25.44 -5.55 24.53
CA GLU A 853 26.31 -6.59 25.10
C GLU A 853 26.71 -6.24 26.54
N LYS A 854 27.31 -5.06 26.76
CA LYS A 854 27.79 -4.61 28.06
C LYS A 854 26.68 -4.56 29.13
N ARG A 855 25.45 -4.19 28.72
CA ARG A 855 24.30 -4.06 29.63
C ARG A 855 23.60 -5.39 29.91
N SER A 856 23.97 -6.45 29.21
CA SER A 856 23.38 -7.79 29.35
C SER A 856 23.94 -8.62 30.52
N ASN A 857 24.91 -8.10 31.23
CA ASN A 857 25.64 -8.85 32.32
C ASN A 857 26.20 -10.19 31.81
N GLY A 858 26.76 -10.21 30.61
CA GLY A 858 27.40 -11.37 30.01
C GLY A 858 26.47 -12.38 29.37
N LYS A 859 25.16 -12.11 29.29
CA LYS A 859 24.19 -12.99 28.63
C LYS A 859 24.17 -12.81 27.11
N CYS A 860 24.57 -11.66 26.60
CA CYS A 860 24.53 -11.32 25.20
C CYS A 860 25.91 -10.92 24.70
N LEU A 861 26.23 -11.32 23.48
CA LEU A 861 27.49 -11.06 22.80
C LEU A 861 27.17 -10.38 21.47
N PHE A 862 27.95 -9.36 21.10
CA PHE A 862 27.81 -8.66 19.84
C PHE A 862 29.13 -8.63 19.07
N VAL A 863 29.09 -8.93 17.79
CA VAL A 863 30.27 -8.86 16.93
C VAL A 863 29.93 -8.27 15.57
N MET A 864 30.79 -7.37 15.11
CA MET A 864 30.75 -6.83 13.74
C MET A 864 32.11 -7.12 13.08
N PRO A 865 32.26 -8.30 12.40
CA PRO A 865 33.51 -8.64 11.71
C PRO A 865 33.75 -7.71 10.52
N LYS A 866 35.00 -7.34 10.31
CA LYS A 866 35.46 -6.55 9.18
C LYS A 866 35.93 -7.46 8.05
N GLY A 867 35.13 -7.59 6.99
CA GLY A 867 35.44 -8.52 5.91
C GLY A 867 35.51 -9.99 6.41
N PRO A 868 36.19 -10.90 5.73
CA PRO A 868 36.22 -12.33 6.06
C PRO A 868 37.11 -12.67 7.29
N ARG A 869 37.13 -11.78 8.30
CA ARG A 869 37.88 -12.01 9.55
C ARG A 869 37.04 -12.76 10.56
N TRP A 870 36.81 -14.03 10.32
CA TRP A 870 35.99 -14.89 11.17
C TRP A 870 36.64 -15.19 12.55
N ASP A 871 37.93 -14.97 12.72
CA ASP A 871 38.62 -15.14 14.00
C ASP A 871 38.03 -14.25 15.10
N THR A 872 37.58 -13.05 14.74
CA THR A 872 36.90 -12.15 15.69
C THR A 872 35.60 -12.74 16.29
N ILE A 873 34.94 -13.64 15.57
CA ILE A 873 33.78 -14.39 16.09
C ILE A 873 34.24 -15.51 17.02
N ARG A 874 35.40 -16.15 16.76
CA ARG A 874 35.94 -17.22 17.61
C ARG A 874 36.52 -16.70 18.92
N GLU A 875 37.11 -15.50 18.90
CA GLU A 875 37.70 -14.87 20.07
C GLU A 875 36.67 -14.47 21.15
N ILE A 876 35.38 -14.43 20.84
CA ILE A 876 34.30 -14.03 21.74
C ILE A 876 33.83 -15.19 22.64
N PHE A 877 34.12 -16.43 22.27
CA PHE A 877 33.75 -17.61 23.03
C PHE A 877 34.77 -17.91 24.10
#